data_5cdfb80188838757ed1d2225dc2bb91a
#
_entry.id   5cdfb80188838757ed1d2225dc2bb91a
#
_cell.length_a   1.000
_cell.length_b   1.000
_cell.length_c   1.000
_cell.angle_alpha   90.00
_cell.angle_beta   90.00
_cell.angle_gamma   90.00
#
_symmetry.space_group_name_H-M   'P 1'
#
loop_
_entity.id
_entity.type
_entity.pdbx_description
1 polymer ?
#
loop_
_entity_poly.entity_id
_entity_poly.type
_entity_poly.pdbx_seq_one_letter_code
_entity_poly.pdbx_strand_id
1 'polypeptide(L)'
;MSANLEQIISQLLVSDSEAINAATQQLKVACKEPAFVPALCHLVGNSANVTVRQYAAVIMRQKIERCWTKLNKEEQVIVQNTCLQVLETAGLPTPLRNAVTGVACVIAKHQFQGWPELLNFITRACCSDVVQGKELGLYVLGVICDAVGMEMEPHYVSLFQLFATCLTAHSHYEVLHLTCVAMSKLVPYLGPEHMAGFGALLPAAINAVQVLLTVDEEKACTSFELFDDLLECEIGIIVPHLQALLTLCLEVAKTLSFSDSTRIKFMTFISWLVSAKKKALQKLGLVAPILDVLLPLLACTEQEKEDEAESQQPGDYAGNVLDTMALHLPAEKFMPMLFQSYITPSITSAEALQRKAGLTALAIVAEGCCEYMLEHMLAECLQIAGNGLQDAEPIVRNAALYALGQFAEHFQPGISDYSNEILPVLCQKISEEMGSESSSLTRTYYALESFCENMGDKIVPYLPDLVEKLVVTMATSPSIHGRELAISALGAVANAAEDAIVPFLAQIMGHLKVFLTSGETEDELRLKTQAIDTLSVFARKIGKETFAPMAAECVALGMTSLTIDDPDMRRCVYGLLASVSTSNPASLTPHIEAIAKRMFESLDCTDGMTTEYKNSGVPKFDLDDSVEEGQGEESDDEDEVLGDYENIEGIVVENSYLEEKGDTLNSLAELCSNMSVAFAPYYEECFSQSLKFVDYNAPIVRRGAIMAMSHVCCALHKAIKAGYQDENAFLQKFLSVSLPLIYDIIKGDKEREI
;
A
#
# COMPACT_ATOMS: atom_id res chain seq x y z
N MET A 1 10.65 21.79 -43.87
CA MET A 1 10.67 21.18 -42.53
C MET A 1 9.45 20.33 -42.28
N SER A 2 8.20 20.81 -42.37
CA SER A 2 6.98 20.05 -42.05
C SER A 2 6.89 18.69 -42.76
N ALA A 3 7.15 18.60 -44.08
CA ALA A 3 7.11 17.31 -44.78
C ALA A 3 8.19 16.31 -44.30
N ASN A 4 9.38 16.78 -43.94
CA ASN A 4 10.43 15.94 -43.37
C ASN A 4 10.02 15.46 -41.94
N LEU A 5 9.48 16.36 -41.13
CA LEU A 5 9.02 16.04 -39.78
C LEU A 5 7.84 15.06 -39.77
N GLU A 6 6.91 15.18 -40.75
CA GLU A 6 5.81 14.23 -40.97
C GLU A 6 6.34 12.83 -41.28
N GLN A 7 7.39 12.74 -42.09
CA GLN A 7 8.03 11.47 -42.40
C GLN A 7 8.74 10.86 -41.18
N ILE A 8 9.44 11.67 -40.39
CA ILE A 8 10.08 11.22 -39.12
C ILE A 8 9.05 10.68 -38.16
N ILE A 9 7.95 11.42 -37.91
CA ILE A 9 6.87 10.97 -37.03
C ILE A 9 6.21 9.68 -37.57
N SER A 10 6.04 9.57 -38.89
CA SER A 10 5.49 8.35 -39.48
C SER A 10 6.40 7.14 -39.31
N GLN A 11 7.72 7.33 -39.29
CA GLN A 11 8.70 6.26 -39.02
C GLN A 11 8.71 5.84 -37.54
N LEU A 12 8.43 6.74 -36.61
CA LEU A 12 8.24 6.40 -35.20
C LEU A 12 7.02 5.50 -34.92
N LEU A 13 6.09 5.44 -35.87
CA LEU A 13 4.84 4.65 -35.77
C LEU A 13 4.95 3.24 -36.36
N VAL A 14 6.11 2.89 -36.92
CA VAL A 14 6.35 1.54 -37.47
C VAL A 14 6.91 0.63 -36.37
N SER A 15 6.51 -0.63 -36.36
CA SER A 15 6.98 -1.64 -35.39
C SER A 15 8.37 -2.18 -35.75
N ASP A 16 9.33 -1.30 -36.05
CA ASP A 16 10.72 -1.64 -36.38
C ASP A 16 11.67 -0.82 -35.52
N SER A 17 12.41 -1.50 -34.66
CA SER A 17 13.32 -0.88 -33.69
C SER A 17 14.43 -0.08 -34.33
N GLU A 18 14.97 -0.50 -35.50
CA GLU A 18 16.02 0.26 -36.20
C GLU A 18 15.45 1.54 -36.79
N ALA A 19 14.26 1.48 -37.39
CA ALA A 19 13.56 2.63 -37.91
C ALA A 19 13.19 3.63 -36.82
N ILE A 20 12.70 3.16 -35.69
CA ILE A 20 12.36 3.98 -34.50
C ILE A 20 13.61 4.68 -33.99
N ASN A 21 14.72 3.98 -33.79
CA ASN A 21 15.98 4.57 -33.32
C ASN A 21 16.52 5.63 -34.29
N ALA A 22 16.49 5.35 -35.58
CA ALA A 22 16.94 6.31 -36.61
C ALA A 22 16.04 7.55 -36.63
N ALA A 23 14.72 7.38 -36.53
CA ALA A 23 13.75 8.47 -36.48
C ALA A 23 13.89 9.31 -35.20
N THR A 24 14.14 8.66 -34.04
CA THR A 24 14.41 9.35 -32.78
C THR A 24 15.63 10.25 -32.86
N GLN A 25 16.74 9.77 -33.45
CA GLN A 25 17.94 10.59 -33.65
C GLN A 25 17.69 11.78 -34.60
N GLN A 26 16.92 11.56 -35.66
CA GLN A 26 16.54 12.64 -36.56
C GLN A 26 15.64 13.67 -35.88
N LEU A 27 14.73 13.22 -34.98
CA LEU A 27 13.86 14.09 -34.20
C LEU A 27 14.68 14.94 -33.22
N LYS A 28 15.67 14.37 -32.53
CA LYS A 28 16.60 15.09 -31.64
C LYS A 28 17.34 16.22 -32.38
N VAL A 29 17.78 15.97 -33.61
CA VAL A 29 18.42 17.00 -34.44
C VAL A 29 17.41 18.07 -34.84
N ALA A 30 16.21 17.67 -35.28
CA ALA A 30 15.18 18.62 -35.72
C ALA A 30 14.69 19.52 -34.58
N CYS A 31 14.64 19.00 -33.34
CA CYS A 31 14.26 19.74 -32.15
C CYS A 31 15.09 21.00 -31.87
N LYS A 32 16.35 21.05 -32.35
CA LYS A 32 17.26 22.17 -32.14
C LYS A 32 17.02 23.34 -33.14
N GLU A 33 16.21 23.10 -34.17
CA GLU A 33 15.96 24.14 -35.20
C GLU A 33 14.86 25.12 -34.79
N PRO A 34 15.02 26.44 -34.99
CA PRO A 34 14.00 27.44 -34.63
C PRO A 34 12.65 27.22 -35.33
N ALA A 35 12.63 26.63 -36.50
CA ALA A 35 11.41 26.35 -37.26
C ALA A 35 10.65 25.08 -36.77
N PHE A 36 11.13 24.40 -35.71
CA PHE A 36 10.56 23.15 -35.22
C PHE A 36 9.14 23.31 -34.67
N VAL A 37 8.92 24.27 -33.75
CA VAL A 37 7.61 24.53 -33.17
C VAL A 37 6.57 24.97 -34.22
N PRO A 38 6.86 25.91 -35.13
CA PRO A 38 5.99 26.23 -36.26
C PRO A 38 5.66 25.03 -37.17
N ALA A 39 6.64 24.14 -37.39
CA ALA A 39 6.40 22.93 -38.18
C ALA A 39 5.48 21.93 -37.47
N LEU A 40 5.60 21.76 -36.14
CA LEU A 40 4.68 20.98 -35.35
C LEU A 40 3.26 21.57 -35.38
N CYS A 41 3.10 22.88 -35.22
CA CYS A 41 1.80 23.54 -35.33
C CYS A 41 1.16 23.26 -36.71
N HIS A 42 1.93 23.32 -37.77
CA HIS A 42 1.43 23.00 -39.13
C HIS A 42 0.96 21.54 -39.21
N LEU A 43 1.70 20.58 -38.66
CA LEU A 43 1.32 19.17 -38.68
C LEU A 43 0.06 18.91 -37.83
N VAL A 44 0.00 19.45 -36.61
CA VAL A 44 -1.16 19.32 -35.71
C VAL A 44 -2.43 19.88 -36.36
N GLY A 45 -2.31 21.00 -37.08
CA GLY A 45 -3.46 21.63 -37.75
C GLY A 45 -3.86 20.95 -39.06
N ASN A 46 -2.90 20.51 -39.90
CA ASN A 46 -3.15 20.28 -41.31
C ASN A 46 -2.77 18.89 -41.83
N SER A 47 -2.05 18.04 -41.10
CA SER A 47 -1.74 16.69 -41.61
C SER A 47 -3.01 15.89 -41.89
N ALA A 48 -3.03 15.15 -43.00
CA ALA A 48 -4.12 14.26 -43.36
C ALA A 48 -4.18 13.01 -42.45
N ASN A 49 -3.05 12.64 -41.81
CA ASN A 49 -2.97 11.49 -40.92
C ASN A 49 -3.25 11.91 -39.47
N VAL A 50 -4.37 11.44 -38.91
CA VAL A 50 -4.79 11.76 -37.54
C VAL A 50 -3.76 11.31 -36.50
N THR A 51 -3.12 10.16 -36.70
CA THR A 51 -2.09 9.65 -35.80
C THR A 51 -0.86 10.56 -35.80
N VAL A 52 -0.42 11.04 -36.97
CA VAL A 52 0.68 12.03 -37.06
C VAL A 52 0.32 13.32 -36.34
N ARG A 53 -0.93 13.80 -36.49
CA ARG A 53 -1.40 15.00 -35.75
C ARG A 53 -1.33 14.80 -34.24
N GLN A 54 -1.76 13.64 -33.76
CA GLN A 54 -1.72 13.29 -32.34
C GLN A 54 -0.28 13.30 -31.80
N TYR A 55 0.62 12.58 -32.46
CA TYR A 55 2.02 12.49 -32.03
C TYR A 55 2.76 13.84 -32.16
N ALA A 56 2.44 14.61 -33.18
CA ALA A 56 2.96 15.98 -33.30
C ALA A 56 2.51 16.86 -32.11
N ALA A 57 1.26 16.70 -31.64
CA ALA A 57 0.78 17.41 -30.44
C ALA A 57 1.50 16.94 -29.15
N VAL A 58 1.76 15.63 -29.03
CA VAL A 58 2.52 15.08 -27.89
C VAL A 58 3.96 15.65 -27.84
N ILE A 59 4.66 15.60 -28.98
CA ILE A 59 6.02 16.17 -29.11
C ILE A 59 5.98 17.68 -28.84
N MET A 60 4.95 18.39 -29.33
CA MET A 60 4.77 19.81 -29.10
C MET A 60 4.57 20.11 -27.61
N ARG A 61 3.80 19.31 -26.87
CA ARG A 61 3.62 19.44 -25.42
C ARG A 61 4.96 19.40 -24.69
N GLN A 62 5.75 18.33 -24.91
CA GLN A 62 7.06 18.16 -24.29
C GLN A 62 8.03 19.30 -24.62
N LYS A 63 8.00 19.78 -25.87
CA LYS A 63 8.88 20.89 -26.28
C LYS A 63 8.47 22.22 -25.66
N ILE A 64 7.17 22.51 -25.60
CA ILE A 64 6.62 23.76 -25.07
C ILE A 64 6.85 23.86 -23.57
N GLU A 65 6.70 22.75 -22.83
CA GLU A 65 6.96 22.71 -21.40
C GLU A 65 8.32 23.29 -21.02
N ARG A 66 9.36 22.96 -21.81
CA ARG A 66 10.74 23.42 -21.60
C ARG A 66 11.09 24.76 -22.25
N CYS A 67 10.35 25.21 -23.24
CA CYS A 67 10.77 26.37 -24.04
C CYS A 67 9.74 27.48 -24.19
N TRP A 68 8.57 27.41 -23.52
CA TRP A 68 7.50 28.41 -23.66
C TRP A 68 7.99 29.84 -23.49
N THR A 69 8.75 30.08 -22.41
CA THR A 69 9.30 31.42 -22.10
C THR A 69 10.36 31.90 -23.08
N LYS A 70 10.97 30.97 -23.85
CA LYS A 70 11.99 31.30 -24.88
C LYS A 70 11.38 31.59 -26.25
N LEU A 71 10.11 31.22 -26.47
CA LEU A 71 9.37 31.50 -27.70
C LEU A 71 9.05 32.99 -27.79
N ASN A 72 9.17 33.55 -29.01
CA ASN A 72 8.74 34.90 -29.25
C ASN A 72 7.19 35.00 -29.21
N LYS A 73 6.65 36.21 -29.04
CA LYS A 73 5.19 36.42 -28.90
C LYS A 73 4.39 35.96 -30.11
N GLU A 74 4.93 36.03 -31.31
CA GLU A 74 4.25 35.59 -32.54
C GLU A 74 4.14 34.06 -32.58
N GLU A 75 5.20 33.37 -32.19
CA GLU A 75 5.20 31.90 -32.08
C GLU A 75 4.21 31.43 -30.97
N GLN A 76 4.20 32.06 -29.81
CA GLN A 76 3.26 31.77 -28.75
C GLN A 76 1.81 31.88 -29.24
N VAL A 77 1.48 32.96 -29.94
CA VAL A 77 0.13 33.16 -30.50
C VAL A 77 -0.21 32.13 -31.59
N ILE A 78 0.76 31.71 -32.39
CA ILE A 78 0.57 30.66 -33.41
C ILE A 78 0.21 29.34 -32.74
N VAL A 79 0.92 28.93 -31.66
CA VAL A 79 0.66 27.72 -30.91
C VAL A 79 -0.73 27.77 -30.26
N GLN A 80 -1.04 28.87 -29.55
CA GLN A 80 -2.35 29.10 -28.91
C GLN A 80 -3.50 28.98 -29.93
N ASN A 81 -3.39 29.67 -31.06
CA ASN A 81 -4.41 29.63 -32.12
C ASN A 81 -4.55 28.22 -32.73
N THR A 82 -3.42 27.51 -32.94
CA THR A 82 -3.45 26.14 -33.48
C THR A 82 -4.21 25.22 -32.54
N CYS A 83 -3.98 25.30 -31.22
CA CYS A 83 -4.70 24.50 -30.24
C CYS A 83 -6.21 24.78 -30.30
N LEU A 84 -6.62 26.03 -30.28
CA LEU A 84 -8.06 26.40 -30.30
C LEU A 84 -8.72 25.99 -31.62
N GLN A 85 -8.08 26.22 -32.77
CA GLN A 85 -8.61 25.83 -34.09
C GLN A 85 -8.83 24.31 -34.19
N VAL A 86 -7.88 23.52 -33.68
CA VAL A 86 -8.02 22.06 -33.69
C VAL A 86 -9.12 21.61 -32.76
N LEU A 87 -9.21 22.16 -31.56
CA LEU A 87 -10.27 21.83 -30.60
C LEU A 87 -11.69 22.23 -31.13
N GLU A 88 -11.78 23.27 -31.96
CA GLU A 88 -13.04 23.70 -32.62
C GLU A 88 -13.46 22.79 -33.79
N THR A 89 -12.60 21.86 -34.22
CA THR A 89 -12.90 20.98 -35.33
C THR A 89 -14.00 19.99 -34.98
N ALA A 90 -15.08 19.96 -35.72
CA ALA A 90 -16.17 19.01 -35.50
C ALA A 90 -15.71 17.56 -35.72
N GLY A 91 -16.15 16.64 -34.84
CA GLY A 91 -15.78 15.22 -34.93
C GLY A 91 -14.33 14.91 -34.61
N LEU A 92 -13.69 15.71 -33.78
CA LEU A 92 -12.28 15.52 -33.36
C LEU A 92 -12.11 14.16 -32.66
N PRO A 93 -11.19 13.30 -33.13
CA PRO A 93 -10.90 12.02 -32.48
C PRO A 93 -10.38 12.20 -31.05
N THR A 94 -10.85 11.36 -30.13
CA THR A 94 -10.48 11.44 -28.70
C THR A 94 -8.98 11.49 -28.43
N PRO A 95 -8.11 10.67 -29.07
CA PRO A 95 -6.69 10.72 -28.82
C PRO A 95 -6.05 12.07 -29.22
N LEU A 96 -6.51 12.65 -30.34
CA LEU A 96 -6.03 13.97 -30.78
C LEU A 96 -6.57 15.09 -29.89
N ARG A 97 -7.83 15.01 -29.46
CA ARG A 97 -8.43 15.92 -28.50
C ARG A 97 -7.58 15.97 -27.22
N ASN A 98 -7.28 14.79 -26.65
CA ASN A 98 -6.52 14.68 -25.41
C ASN A 98 -5.10 15.26 -25.57
N ALA A 99 -4.40 14.93 -26.65
CA ALA A 99 -3.07 15.43 -26.93
C ALA A 99 -3.03 16.97 -27.07
N VAL A 100 -3.98 17.55 -27.79
CA VAL A 100 -4.04 19.01 -27.97
C VAL A 100 -4.50 19.72 -26.69
N THR A 101 -5.41 19.13 -25.91
CA THR A 101 -5.77 19.64 -24.59
C THR A 101 -4.58 19.64 -23.65
N GLY A 102 -3.71 18.61 -23.68
CA GLY A 102 -2.47 18.57 -22.93
C GLY A 102 -1.51 19.71 -23.31
N VAL A 103 -1.42 20.08 -24.60
CA VAL A 103 -0.65 21.27 -25.02
C VAL A 103 -1.25 22.54 -24.43
N ALA A 104 -2.59 22.69 -24.50
CA ALA A 104 -3.28 23.84 -23.94
C ALA A 104 -3.09 23.96 -22.42
N CYS A 105 -3.06 22.82 -21.72
CA CYS A 105 -2.78 22.72 -20.28
C CYS A 105 -1.39 23.29 -19.94
N VAL A 106 -0.35 22.85 -20.63
CA VAL A 106 1.02 23.34 -20.42
C VAL A 106 1.10 24.86 -20.68
N ILE A 107 0.48 25.35 -21.73
CA ILE A 107 0.44 26.80 -22.01
C ILE A 107 -0.27 27.55 -20.86
N ALA A 108 -1.38 26.98 -20.36
CA ALA A 108 -2.14 27.59 -19.27
C ALA A 108 -1.31 27.67 -17.98
N LYS A 109 -0.56 26.62 -17.62
CA LYS A 109 0.40 26.65 -16.48
C LYS A 109 1.36 27.84 -16.54
N HIS A 110 1.83 28.20 -17.75
CA HIS A 110 2.74 29.34 -17.93
C HIS A 110 2.06 30.69 -18.04
N GLN A 111 0.85 30.77 -18.60
CA GLN A 111 0.26 32.06 -19.02
C GLN A 111 -1.27 32.06 -19.06
N PHE A 112 -1.95 31.53 -18.04
CA PHE A 112 -3.41 31.44 -18.05
C PHE A 112 -4.10 32.79 -18.21
N GLN A 113 -3.75 33.78 -17.38
CA GLN A 113 -4.33 35.12 -17.44
C GLN A 113 -4.01 35.90 -18.72
N GLY A 114 -2.93 35.54 -19.39
CA GLY A 114 -2.52 36.10 -20.69
C GLY A 114 -3.17 35.44 -21.90
N TRP A 115 -4.08 34.48 -21.69
CA TRP A 115 -4.76 33.75 -22.77
C TRP A 115 -6.30 33.71 -22.61
N PRO A 116 -6.96 34.88 -22.66
CA PRO A 116 -8.42 34.96 -22.44
C PRO A 116 -9.23 34.19 -23.50
N GLU A 117 -8.67 33.92 -24.69
CA GLU A 117 -9.32 33.15 -25.74
C GLU A 117 -9.60 31.69 -25.32
N LEU A 118 -8.75 31.09 -24.49
CA LEU A 118 -8.98 29.75 -23.94
C LEU A 118 -10.24 29.75 -23.07
N LEU A 119 -10.37 30.71 -22.14
CA LEU A 119 -11.55 30.81 -21.29
C LEU A 119 -12.83 31.06 -22.08
N ASN A 120 -12.74 31.95 -23.10
CA ASN A 120 -13.85 32.19 -24.03
C ASN A 120 -14.25 30.93 -24.80
N PHE A 121 -13.27 30.14 -25.27
CA PHE A 121 -13.52 28.86 -25.92
C PHE A 121 -14.25 27.89 -24.96
N ILE A 122 -13.72 27.68 -23.75
CA ILE A 122 -14.31 26.79 -22.73
C ILE A 122 -15.76 27.21 -22.44
N THR A 123 -15.97 28.51 -22.17
CA THR A 123 -17.31 29.04 -21.87
C THR A 123 -18.30 28.79 -23.01
N ARG A 124 -17.89 29.08 -24.24
CA ARG A 124 -18.73 28.88 -25.44
C ARG A 124 -19.02 27.39 -25.68
N ALA A 125 -18.02 26.52 -25.52
CA ALA A 125 -18.17 25.08 -25.69
C ALA A 125 -19.11 24.50 -24.63
N CYS A 126 -18.91 24.82 -23.35
CA CYS A 126 -19.75 24.35 -22.24
C CYS A 126 -21.19 24.85 -22.34
N CYS A 127 -21.44 26.03 -22.91
CA CYS A 127 -22.77 26.60 -23.12
C CYS A 127 -23.38 26.21 -24.48
N SER A 128 -22.75 25.36 -25.27
CA SER A 128 -23.24 24.92 -26.56
C SER A 128 -24.55 24.15 -26.42
N ASP A 129 -25.47 24.32 -27.39
CA ASP A 129 -26.69 23.49 -27.51
C ASP A 129 -26.40 22.08 -28.03
N VAL A 130 -25.20 21.88 -28.62
CA VAL A 130 -24.74 20.58 -29.13
C VAL A 130 -24.03 19.83 -28.01
N VAL A 131 -24.49 18.60 -27.72
CA VAL A 131 -23.97 17.77 -26.61
C VAL A 131 -22.47 17.54 -26.72
N GLN A 132 -21.96 17.19 -27.90
CA GLN A 132 -20.52 16.99 -28.15
C GLN A 132 -19.70 18.25 -27.87
N GLY A 133 -20.27 19.43 -28.08
CA GLY A 133 -19.64 20.69 -27.69
C GLY A 133 -19.52 20.85 -26.19
N LYS A 134 -20.56 20.50 -25.43
CA LYS A 134 -20.53 20.51 -23.95
C LYS A 134 -19.51 19.50 -23.41
N GLU A 135 -19.50 18.29 -23.95
CA GLU A 135 -18.54 17.24 -23.58
C GLU A 135 -17.09 17.72 -23.78
N LEU A 136 -16.81 18.30 -24.94
CA LEU A 136 -15.49 18.87 -25.22
C LEU A 136 -15.15 20.00 -24.23
N GLY A 137 -16.08 20.93 -24.00
CA GLY A 137 -15.85 22.06 -23.09
C GLY A 137 -15.57 21.61 -21.65
N LEU A 138 -16.38 20.66 -21.14
CA LEU A 138 -16.21 20.12 -19.78
C LEU A 138 -14.92 19.31 -19.63
N TYR A 139 -14.55 18.51 -20.65
CA TYR A 139 -13.29 17.80 -20.67
C TYR A 139 -12.09 18.76 -20.59
N VAL A 140 -12.07 19.77 -21.47
CA VAL A 140 -11.00 20.78 -21.46
C VAL A 140 -11.00 21.54 -20.13
N LEU A 141 -12.17 21.90 -19.61
CA LEU A 141 -12.30 22.56 -18.31
C LEU A 141 -11.71 21.73 -17.19
N GLY A 142 -12.00 20.43 -17.11
CA GLY A 142 -11.45 19.52 -16.08
C GLY A 142 -9.92 19.49 -16.11
N VAL A 143 -9.33 19.35 -17.29
CA VAL A 143 -7.85 19.34 -17.45
C VAL A 143 -7.23 20.69 -17.08
N ILE A 144 -7.88 21.80 -17.41
CA ILE A 144 -7.39 23.15 -17.07
C ILE A 144 -7.56 23.44 -15.56
N CYS A 145 -8.67 23.00 -14.94
CA CYS A 145 -8.87 23.14 -13.49
C CYS A 145 -7.80 22.42 -12.68
N ASP A 146 -7.40 21.24 -13.12
CA ASP A 146 -6.31 20.47 -12.51
C ASP A 146 -4.98 21.25 -12.52
N ALA A 147 -4.72 21.95 -13.61
CA ALA A 147 -3.45 22.64 -13.84
C ALA A 147 -3.34 24.04 -13.22
N VAL A 148 -4.44 24.78 -13.23
CA VAL A 148 -4.47 26.21 -12.87
C VAL A 148 -5.70 26.58 -12.02
N GLY A 149 -6.14 25.67 -11.16
CA GLY A 149 -7.35 25.84 -10.36
C GLY A 149 -7.34 27.11 -9.53
N MET A 150 -6.21 27.47 -8.94
CA MET A 150 -6.07 28.70 -8.13
C MET A 150 -6.28 29.98 -8.97
N GLU A 151 -5.74 30.04 -10.18
CA GLU A 151 -5.91 31.18 -11.10
C GLU A 151 -7.35 31.31 -11.62
N MET A 152 -8.15 30.23 -11.53
CA MET A 152 -9.56 30.22 -11.91
C MET A 152 -10.50 30.76 -10.82
N GLU A 153 -10.01 31.08 -9.61
CA GLU A 153 -10.82 31.60 -8.50
C GLU A 153 -11.78 32.72 -8.89
N PRO A 154 -11.38 33.74 -9.67
CA PRO A 154 -12.29 34.81 -10.09
C PRO A 154 -13.52 34.34 -10.88
N HIS A 155 -13.47 33.13 -11.41
CA HIS A 155 -14.51 32.53 -12.26
C HIS A 155 -15.38 31.50 -11.54
N TYR A 156 -15.08 31.13 -10.27
CA TYR A 156 -15.75 30.06 -9.53
C TYR A 156 -17.27 30.23 -9.46
N VAL A 157 -17.77 31.42 -9.23
CA VAL A 157 -19.24 31.66 -9.19
C VAL A 157 -19.92 31.27 -10.50
N SER A 158 -19.29 31.62 -11.65
CA SER A 158 -19.80 31.25 -12.98
C SER A 158 -19.66 29.78 -13.26
N LEU A 159 -18.57 29.16 -12.80
CA LEU A 159 -18.35 27.73 -12.91
C LEU A 159 -19.39 26.91 -12.10
N PHE A 160 -19.69 27.34 -10.87
CA PHE A 160 -20.71 26.68 -10.06
C PHE A 160 -22.11 26.75 -10.71
N GLN A 161 -22.45 27.88 -11.36
CA GLN A 161 -23.69 27.99 -12.15
C GLN A 161 -23.69 27.05 -13.34
N LEU A 162 -22.56 26.94 -14.05
CA LEU A 162 -22.38 26.00 -15.15
C LEU A 162 -22.57 24.56 -14.68
N PHE A 163 -21.89 24.17 -13.60
CA PHE A 163 -21.99 22.82 -13.03
C PHE A 163 -23.43 22.51 -12.58
N ALA A 164 -24.11 23.45 -11.92
CA ALA A 164 -25.50 23.28 -11.55
C ALA A 164 -26.39 23.00 -12.78
N THR A 165 -26.13 23.68 -13.89
CA THR A 165 -26.89 23.47 -15.15
C THR A 165 -26.56 22.10 -15.76
N CYS A 166 -25.29 21.72 -15.82
CA CYS A 166 -24.85 20.45 -16.40
C CYS A 166 -25.32 19.24 -15.59
N LEU A 167 -25.32 19.32 -14.25
CA LEU A 167 -25.79 18.25 -13.37
C LEU A 167 -27.30 17.97 -13.50
N THR A 168 -28.08 18.87 -14.11
CA THR A 168 -29.50 18.62 -14.43
C THR A 168 -29.73 17.87 -15.75
N ALA A 169 -28.69 17.62 -16.52
CA ALA A 169 -28.76 16.98 -17.85
C ALA A 169 -28.79 15.46 -17.76
N HIS A 170 -29.77 14.88 -17.05
CA HIS A 170 -29.85 13.44 -16.75
C HIS A 170 -29.88 12.49 -17.95
N SER A 171 -30.16 12.98 -19.16
CA SER A 171 -30.14 12.19 -20.41
C SER A 171 -28.75 12.14 -21.09
N HIS A 172 -27.79 12.90 -20.60
CA HIS A 172 -26.46 13.04 -21.20
C HIS A 172 -25.37 12.60 -20.19
N TYR A 173 -25.17 11.29 -20.10
CA TYR A 173 -24.33 10.66 -19.09
C TYR A 173 -22.87 11.15 -19.10
N GLU A 174 -22.31 11.38 -20.31
CA GLU A 174 -20.95 11.93 -20.46
C GLU A 174 -20.84 13.35 -19.87
N VAL A 175 -21.87 14.18 -20.04
CA VAL A 175 -21.92 15.52 -19.47
C VAL A 175 -21.94 15.47 -17.94
N LEU A 176 -22.73 14.53 -17.36
CA LEU A 176 -22.75 14.33 -15.89
C LEU A 176 -21.38 13.89 -15.37
N HIS A 177 -20.80 12.88 -16.02
CA HIS A 177 -19.48 12.36 -15.67
C HIS A 177 -18.41 13.46 -15.70
N LEU A 178 -18.22 14.12 -16.85
CA LEU A 178 -17.21 15.16 -17.02
C LEU A 178 -17.44 16.37 -16.09
N THR A 179 -18.69 16.64 -15.70
CA THR A 179 -18.98 17.70 -14.72
C THR A 179 -18.46 17.30 -13.32
N CYS A 180 -18.71 16.06 -12.87
CA CYS A 180 -18.21 15.57 -11.59
C CYS A 180 -16.69 15.56 -11.58
N VAL A 181 -16.04 15.10 -12.65
CA VAL A 181 -14.58 15.12 -12.79
C VAL A 181 -14.03 16.55 -12.73
N ALA A 182 -14.65 17.50 -13.45
CA ALA A 182 -14.20 18.89 -13.38
C ALA A 182 -14.41 19.53 -11.99
N MET A 183 -15.46 19.13 -11.27
CA MET A 183 -15.69 19.54 -9.88
C MET A 183 -14.61 18.98 -8.95
N SER A 184 -14.26 17.69 -9.06
CA SER A 184 -13.20 17.02 -8.30
C SER A 184 -11.88 17.79 -8.41
N LYS A 185 -11.48 18.16 -9.64
CA LYS A 185 -10.24 18.91 -9.90
C LYS A 185 -10.18 20.31 -9.28
N LEU A 186 -11.31 20.85 -8.86
CA LEU A 186 -11.36 22.15 -8.14
C LEU A 186 -11.30 22.01 -6.62
N VAL A 187 -11.59 20.81 -6.08
CA VAL A 187 -11.66 20.60 -4.61
C VAL A 187 -10.41 21.08 -3.87
N PRO A 188 -9.17 20.79 -4.30
CA PRO A 188 -7.96 21.21 -3.59
C PRO A 188 -7.79 22.75 -3.48
N TYR A 189 -8.46 23.50 -4.36
CA TYR A 189 -8.31 24.96 -4.46
C TYR A 189 -9.45 25.73 -3.82
N LEU A 190 -10.41 25.06 -3.18
CA LEU A 190 -11.59 25.71 -2.60
C LEU A 190 -11.25 26.47 -1.30
N GLY A 191 -11.33 27.79 -1.34
CA GLY A 191 -11.27 28.63 -0.14
C GLY A 191 -12.58 28.63 0.67
N PRO A 192 -12.54 29.08 1.94
CA PRO A 192 -13.71 29.12 2.82
C PRO A 192 -14.92 29.90 2.25
N GLU A 193 -14.67 30.94 1.45
CA GLU A 193 -15.68 31.78 0.80
C GLU A 193 -16.46 31.03 -0.30
N HIS A 194 -15.88 29.98 -0.89
CA HIS A 194 -16.48 29.21 -1.98
C HIS A 194 -17.28 28.00 -1.49
N MET A 195 -17.08 27.58 -0.22
CA MET A 195 -17.65 26.38 0.38
C MET A 195 -19.17 26.31 0.27
N ALA A 196 -19.88 27.40 0.52
CA ALA A 196 -21.33 27.43 0.47
C ALA A 196 -21.88 27.23 -0.96
N GLY A 197 -21.24 27.88 -1.95
CA GLY A 197 -21.61 27.74 -3.36
C GLY A 197 -21.36 26.36 -3.91
N PHE A 198 -20.18 25.78 -3.62
CA PHE A 198 -19.82 24.45 -4.05
C PHE A 198 -20.67 23.38 -3.33
N GLY A 199 -20.88 23.51 -2.03
CA GLY A 199 -21.69 22.59 -1.23
C GLY A 199 -23.15 22.49 -1.72
N ALA A 200 -23.70 23.56 -2.29
CA ALA A 200 -25.04 23.53 -2.89
C ALA A 200 -25.15 22.61 -4.11
N LEU A 201 -24.03 22.23 -4.75
CA LEU A 201 -24.00 21.33 -5.91
C LEU A 201 -24.02 19.85 -5.49
N LEU A 202 -23.57 19.49 -4.28
CA LEU A 202 -23.38 18.13 -3.85
C LEU A 202 -24.63 17.24 -3.96
N PRO A 203 -25.87 17.70 -3.63
CA PRO A 203 -27.06 16.87 -3.84
C PRO A 203 -27.27 16.48 -5.32
N ALA A 204 -27.00 17.41 -6.24
CA ALA A 204 -27.11 17.12 -7.67
C ALA A 204 -25.98 16.19 -8.17
N ALA A 205 -24.78 16.33 -7.61
CA ALA A 205 -23.66 15.43 -7.89
C ALA A 205 -23.93 13.99 -7.38
N ILE A 206 -24.47 13.84 -6.17
CA ILE A 206 -24.91 12.53 -5.65
C ILE A 206 -25.92 11.88 -6.60
N ASN A 207 -26.94 12.65 -7.05
CA ASN A 207 -27.91 12.14 -7.99
C ASN A 207 -27.29 11.81 -9.37
N ALA A 208 -26.30 12.57 -9.83
CA ALA A 208 -25.58 12.26 -11.06
C ALA A 208 -24.85 10.91 -10.96
N VAL A 209 -24.18 10.61 -9.85
CA VAL A 209 -23.54 9.31 -9.60
C VAL A 209 -24.60 8.19 -9.59
N GLN A 210 -25.75 8.41 -8.94
CA GLN A 210 -26.85 7.42 -8.95
C GLN A 210 -27.36 7.11 -10.37
N VAL A 211 -27.48 8.13 -11.22
CA VAL A 211 -27.85 7.94 -12.62
C VAL A 211 -26.78 7.18 -13.39
N LEU A 212 -25.49 7.54 -13.19
CA LEU A 212 -24.37 6.88 -13.85
C LEU A 212 -24.24 5.41 -13.46
N LEU A 213 -24.48 5.04 -12.21
CA LEU A 213 -24.48 3.65 -11.74
C LEU A 213 -25.50 2.76 -12.49
N THR A 214 -26.57 3.35 -13.06
CA THR A 214 -27.54 2.58 -13.84
C THR A 214 -27.10 2.34 -15.29
N VAL A 215 -26.03 2.98 -15.76
CA VAL A 215 -25.62 2.99 -17.17
C VAL A 215 -24.18 2.56 -17.36
N ASP A 216 -23.27 3.03 -16.52
CA ASP A 216 -21.81 2.85 -16.66
C ASP A 216 -21.16 2.93 -15.30
N GLU A 217 -20.80 1.77 -14.73
CA GLU A 217 -20.22 1.67 -13.38
C GLU A 217 -18.85 2.36 -13.30
N GLU A 218 -18.02 2.26 -14.35
CA GLU A 218 -16.67 2.87 -14.37
C GLU A 218 -16.76 4.38 -14.28
N LYS A 219 -17.64 4.99 -15.09
CA LYS A 219 -17.89 6.44 -15.02
C LYS A 219 -18.50 6.86 -13.70
N ALA A 220 -19.36 6.04 -13.11
CA ALA A 220 -19.92 6.30 -11.79
C ALA A 220 -18.83 6.31 -10.72
N CYS A 221 -17.93 5.32 -10.72
CA CYS A 221 -16.79 5.23 -9.80
C CYS A 221 -15.85 6.43 -9.92
N THR A 222 -15.47 6.80 -11.16
CA THR A 222 -14.61 7.98 -11.40
C THR A 222 -15.32 9.27 -11.01
N SER A 223 -16.62 9.39 -11.22
CA SER A 223 -17.40 10.57 -10.78
C SER A 223 -17.55 10.63 -9.27
N PHE A 224 -17.49 9.50 -8.59
CA PHE A 224 -17.57 9.41 -7.13
C PHE A 224 -16.29 9.90 -6.45
N GLU A 225 -15.14 9.91 -7.13
CA GLU A 225 -13.87 10.45 -6.63
C GLU A 225 -13.98 11.90 -6.13
N LEU A 226 -14.94 12.66 -6.65
CA LEU A 226 -15.28 13.99 -6.09
C LEU A 226 -15.51 13.95 -4.58
N PHE A 227 -16.14 12.89 -4.06
CA PHE A 227 -16.42 12.77 -2.63
C PHE A 227 -15.22 12.22 -1.85
N ASP A 228 -14.36 11.42 -2.49
CA ASP A 228 -13.08 11.00 -1.94
C ASP A 228 -12.20 12.24 -1.72
N ASP A 229 -12.04 13.10 -2.73
CA ASP A 229 -11.25 14.33 -2.66
C ASP A 229 -11.78 15.30 -1.58
N LEU A 230 -13.11 15.44 -1.46
CA LEU A 230 -13.72 16.27 -0.42
C LEU A 230 -13.45 15.73 0.99
N LEU A 231 -13.29 14.42 1.13
CA LEU A 231 -13.00 13.78 2.40
C LEU A 231 -11.51 13.90 2.73
N GLU A 232 -10.63 13.68 1.76
CA GLU A 232 -9.18 13.79 1.86
C GLU A 232 -8.74 15.22 2.21
N CYS A 233 -9.31 16.22 1.53
CA CYS A 233 -9.04 17.63 1.83
C CYS A 233 -9.70 18.12 3.15
N GLU A 234 -10.30 17.21 3.93
CA GLU A 234 -10.98 17.47 5.22
C GLU A 234 -12.10 18.54 5.13
N ILE A 235 -12.65 18.77 3.95
CA ILE A 235 -13.61 19.82 3.68
C ILE A 235 -14.95 19.53 4.38
N GLY A 236 -15.39 20.47 5.22
CA GLY A 236 -16.56 20.32 6.08
C GLY A 236 -17.92 20.32 5.37
N ILE A 237 -18.00 20.74 4.11
CA ILE A 237 -19.26 20.84 3.34
C ILE A 237 -19.93 19.49 3.07
N ILE A 238 -19.20 18.38 3.20
CA ILE A 238 -19.75 17.01 3.05
C ILE A 238 -20.70 16.65 4.20
N VAL A 239 -20.52 17.23 5.41
CA VAL A 239 -21.23 16.83 6.63
C VAL A 239 -22.76 16.88 6.51
N PRO A 240 -23.39 17.93 5.91
CA PRO A 240 -24.84 17.95 5.72
C PRO A 240 -25.37 16.85 4.78
N HIS A 241 -24.51 16.26 3.96
CA HIS A 241 -24.87 15.28 2.93
C HIS A 241 -24.50 13.84 3.31
N LEU A 242 -23.89 13.61 4.50
CA LEU A 242 -23.42 12.31 4.96
C LEU A 242 -24.48 11.22 4.90
N GLN A 243 -25.72 11.52 5.30
CA GLN A 243 -26.80 10.54 5.27
C GLN A 243 -27.12 10.10 3.84
N ALA A 244 -27.19 11.02 2.88
CA ALA A 244 -27.48 10.70 1.49
C ALA A 244 -26.32 9.90 0.84
N LEU A 245 -25.07 10.32 1.09
CA LEU A 245 -23.88 9.61 0.61
C LEU A 245 -23.78 8.21 1.19
N LEU A 246 -23.92 8.08 2.49
CA LEU A 246 -23.87 6.76 3.13
C LEU A 246 -25.00 5.86 2.63
N THR A 247 -26.21 6.38 2.46
CA THR A 247 -27.31 5.60 1.88
C THR A 247 -26.94 5.09 0.49
N LEU A 248 -26.38 5.94 -0.37
CA LEU A 248 -25.90 5.53 -1.68
C LEU A 248 -24.85 4.42 -1.58
N CYS A 249 -23.82 4.62 -0.75
CA CYS A 249 -22.75 3.63 -0.58
C CYS A 249 -23.27 2.28 -0.08
N LEU A 250 -24.18 2.28 0.90
CA LEU A 250 -24.78 1.07 1.46
C LEU A 250 -25.71 0.35 0.44
N GLU A 251 -26.44 1.12 -0.40
CA GLU A 251 -27.25 0.55 -1.48
C GLU A 251 -26.36 -0.13 -2.53
N VAL A 252 -25.24 0.47 -2.91
CA VAL A 252 -24.29 -0.13 -3.86
C VAL A 252 -23.64 -1.37 -3.24
N ALA A 253 -23.16 -1.29 -1.99
CA ALA A 253 -22.49 -2.41 -1.31
C ALA A 253 -23.35 -3.68 -1.23
N LYS A 254 -24.66 -3.54 -0.95
CA LYS A 254 -25.57 -4.69 -0.83
C LYS A 254 -26.12 -5.23 -2.17
N THR A 255 -26.00 -4.46 -3.27
CA THR A 255 -26.64 -4.81 -4.56
C THR A 255 -25.71 -5.72 -5.35
N LEU A 256 -26.09 -6.99 -5.49
CA LEU A 256 -25.28 -8.03 -6.14
C LEU A 256 -25.17 -7.89 -7.68
N SER A 257 -25.94 -7.00 -8.30
CA SER A 257 -25.82 -6.76 -9.75
C SER A 257 -24.67 -5.86 -10.15
N PHE A 258 -24.07 -5.14 -9.19
CA PHE A 258 -22.85 -4.37 -9.42
C PHE A 258 -21.62 -5.27 -9.34
N SER A 259 -20.57 -4.89 -10.06
CA SER A 259 -19.25 -5.54 -9.99
C SER A 259 -18.67 -5.45 -8.58
N ASP A 260 -17.86 -6.44 -8.19
CA ASP A 260 -17.24 -6.44 -6.89
C ASP A 260 -16.30 -5.25 -6.70
N SER A 261 -15.58 -4.83 -7.75
CA SER A 261 -14.75 -3.62 -7.72
C SER A 261 -15.55 -2.35 -7.41
N THR A 262 -16.72 -2.19 -8.02
CA THR A 262 -17.63 -1.08 -7.72
C THR A 262 -18.11 -1.14 -6.27
N ARG A 263 -18.57 -2.29 -5.80
CA ARG A 263 -19.03 -2.48 -4.41
C ARG A 263 -17.92 -2.16 -3.40
N ILE A 264 -16.71 -2.65 -3.66
CA ILE A 264 -15.52 -2.40 -2.84
C ILE A 264 -15.19 -0.91 -2.80
N LYS A 265 -15.16 -0.22 -3.94
CA LYS A 265 -14.90 1.23 -4.00
C LYS A 265 -15.82 2.02 -3.06
N PHE A 266 -17.11 1.74 -3.06
CA PHE A 266 -18.06 2.42 -2.19
C PHE A 266 -17.93 2.01 -0.71
N MET A 267 -17.51 0.78 -0.42
CA MET A 267 -17.20 0.36 0.96
C MET A 267 -15.91 1.00 1.48
N THR A 268 -14.89 1.14 0.65
CA THR A 268 -13.66 1.87 0.99
C THR A 268 -13.97 3.30 1.43
N PHE A 269 -14.86 3.99 0.71
CA PHE A 269 -15.32 5.32 1.12
C PHE A 269 -16.00 5.29 2.50
N ILE A 270 -16.81 4.26 2.82
CA ILE A 270 -17.41 4.13 4.16
C ILE A 270 -16.33 4.03 5.23
N SER A 271 -15.27 3.26 5.00
CA SER A 271 -14.13 3.14 5.93
C SER A 271 -13.47 4.50 6.17
N TRP A 272 -13.14 5.24 5.11
CA TRP A 272 -12.57 6.58 5.24
C TRP A 272 -13.52 7.56 5.93
N LEU A 273 -14.82 7.45 5.67
CA LEU A 273 -15.83 8.26 6.32
C LEU A 273 -15.91 7.99 7.82
N VAL A 274 -15.79 6.73 8.23
CA VAL A 274 -15.78 6.33 9.65
C VAL A 274 -14.57 6.95 10.36
N SER A 275 -13.39 6.85 9.79
CA SER A 275 -12.17 7.41 10.40
C SER A 275 -12.22 8.95 10.47
N ALA A 276 -12.60 9.63 9.37
CA ALA A 276 -12.56 11.09 9.26
C ALA A 276 -13.72 11.80 9.95
N LYS A 277 -14.92 11.21 9.98
CA LYS A 277 -16.16 11.89 10.44
C LYS A 277 -16.91 11.13 11.54
N LYS A 278 -16.21 10.32 12.36
CA LYS A 278 -16.78 9.46 13.44
C LYS A 278 -17.79 10.16 14.34
N LYS A 279 -17.54 11.41 14.76
CA LYS A 279 -18.45 12.18 15.62
C LYS A 279 -19.77 12.52 14.92
N ALA A 280 -19.72 12.84 13.62
CA ALA A 280 -20.91 13.15 12.84
C ALA A 280 -21.77 11.90 12.62
N LEU A 281 -21.15 10.77 12.29
CA LEU A 281 -21.83 9.48 12.13
C LEU A 281 -22.57 9.05 13.41
N GLN A 282 -21.92 9.15 14.56
CA GLN A 282 -22.55 8.85 15.84
C GLN A 282 -23.74 9.78 16.14
N LYS A 283 -23.56 11.10 15.93
CA LYS A 283 -24.60 12.10 16.17
C LYS A 283 -25.83 11.91 15.29
N LEU A 284 -25.62 11.47 14.05
CA LEU A 284 -26.68 11.20 13.07
C LEU A 284 -27.28 9.78 13.20
N GLY A 285 -26.77 8.93 14.10
CA GLY A 285 -27.24 7.56 14.29
C GLY A 285 -26.97 6.64 13.10
N LEU A 286 -25.91 6.90 12.33
CA LEU A 286 -25.60 6.19 11.08
C LEU A 286 -24.80 4.89 11.29
N VAL A 287 -24.38 4.57 12.51
CA VAL A 287 -23.61 3.36 12.83
C VAL A 287 -24.45 2.09 12.62
N ALA A 288 -25.69 2.06 13.09
CA ALA A 288 -26.57 0.90 12.91
C ALA A 288 -26.88 0.59 11.43
N PRO A 289 -27.24 1.57 10.57
CA PRO A 289 -27.40 1.32 9.14
C PRO A 289 -26.17 0.71 8.43
N ILE A 290 -24.95 1.06 8.89
CA ILE A 290 -23.72 0.45 8.37
C ILE A 290 -23.69 -1.03 8.76
N LEU A 291 -23.90 -1.36 10.03
CA LEU A 291 -23.90 -2.74 10.52
C LEU A 291 -24.99 -3.61 9.87
N ASP A 292 -26.17 -3.03 9.56
CA ASP A 292 -27.26 -3.72 8.87
C ASP A 292 -26.85 -4.25 7.47
N VAL A 293 -25.82 -3.66 6.85
CA VAL A 293 -25.28 -4.08 5.55
C VAL A 293 -24.03 -4.95 5.72
N LEU A 294 -23.12 -4.61 6.65
CA LEU A 294 -21.86 -5.33 6.81
C LEU A 294 -22.06 -6.78 7.28
N LEU A 295 -22.92 -7.00 8.28
CA LEU A 295 -23.09 -8.35 8.84
C LEU A 295 -23.62 -9.37 7.82
N PRO A 296 -24.62 -9.06 6.99
CA PRO A 296 -25.01 -9.92 5.88
C PRO A 296 -23.91 -10.17 4.85
N LEU A 297 -23.05 -9.17 4.58
CA LEU A 297 -21.92 -9.34 3.66
C LEU A 297 -20.86 -10.28 4.24
N LEU A 298 -20.56 -10.20 5.52
CA LEU A 298 -19.68 -11.16 6.22
C LEU A 298 -20.24 -12.60 6.18
N ALA A 299 -21.57 -12.75 6.13
CA ALA A 299 -22.21 -14.05 5.98
C ALA A 299 -22.07 -14.63 4.56
N CYS A 300 -21.96 -13.78 3.55
CA CYS A 300 -21.93 -14.19 2.15
C CYS A 300 -20.55 -14.56 1.60
N THR A 301 -19.46 -14.43 2.36
CA THR A 301 -18.13 -14.84 1.91
C THR A 301 -18.12 -16.33 1.61
N GLU A 302 -18.01 -16.67 0.34
CA GLU A 302 -17.81 -18.04 -0.14
C GLU A 302 -16.41 -18.52 0.26
N GLN A 303 -16.25 -19.83 0.30
CA GLN A 303 -15.08 -20.60 0.71
C GLN A 303 -13.75 -19.88 0.46
N GLU A 304 -12.96 -19.81 1.51
CA GLU A 304 -11.55 -19.52 1.46
C GLU A 304 -10.87 -20.41 0.40
N LYS A 305 -10.61 -19.85 -0.77
CA LYS A 305 -9.70 -20.45 -1.73
C LYS A 305 -8.30 -20.05 -1.32
N GLU A 306 -7.55 -21.00 -0.78
CA GLU A 306 -6.19 -20.80 -0.29
C GLU A 306 -5.18 -20.36 -1.36
N ASP A 307 -5.54 -20.42 -2.66
CA ASP A 307 -4.61 -20.31 -3.77
C ASP A 307 -4.84 -19.15 -4.75
N GLU A 308 -5.76 -18.23 -4.49
CA GLU A 308 -5.84 -17.02 -5.30
C GLU A 308 -5.46 -15.80 -4.45
N ALA A 309 -4.15 -15.52 -4.41
CA ALA A 309 -3.66 -14.20 -4.08
C ALA A 309 -4.49 -13.15 -4.84
N GLU A 310 -5.15 -12.23 -4.10
CA GLU A 310 -5.77 -11.01 -4.60
C GLU A 310 -7.21 -11.03 -5.16
N SER A 311 -8.02 -12.05 -5.07
CA SER A 311 -9.45 -11.81 -5.29
C SER A 311 -10.09 -11.17 -4.05
N GLN A 312 -9.96 -9.85 -3.95
CA GLN A 312 -10.60 -9.05 -2.90
C GLN A 312 -12.12 -9.17 -3.06
N GLN A 313 -12.78 -9.83 -2.11
CA GLN A 313 -14.23 -9.98 -2.14
C GLN A 313 -14.92 -8.89 -1.30
N PRO A 314 -16.14 -8.48 -1.66
CA PRO A 314 -16.89 -7.50 -0.86
C PRO A 314 -17.09 -7.89 0.61
N GLY A 315 -17.09 -9.20 0.93
CA GLY A 315 -17.16 -9.69 2.31
C GLY A 315 -15.92 -9.36 3.13
N ASP A 316 -14.74 -9.45 2.54
CA ASP A 316 -13.47 -9.11 3.20
C ASP A 316 -13.41 -7.61 3.49
N TYR A 317 -13.83 -6.79 2.52
CA TYR A 317 -13.94 -5.34 2.72
C TYR A 317 -14.99 -4.95 3.76
N ALA A 318 -16.07 -5.70 3.89
CA ALA A 318 -17.02 -5.51 5.00
C ALA A 318 -16.33 -5.75 6.35
N GLY A 319 -15.41 -6.72 6.43
CA GLY A 319 -14.52 -6.93 7.57
C GLY A 319 -13.65 -5.71 7.85
N ASN A 320 -12.97 -5.17 6.85
CA ASN A 320 -12.10 -3.99 6.99
C ASN A 320 -12.88 -2.75 7.46
N VAL A 321 -14.10 -2.54 6.97
CA VAL A 321 -14.96 -1.45 7.46
C VAL A 321 -15.34 -1.66 8.93
N LEU A 322 -15.68 -2.89 9.34
CA LEU A 322 -16.00 -3.22 10.71
C LEU A 322 -14.81 -3.01 11.65
N ASP A 323 -13.63 -3.40 11.23
CA ASP A 323 -12.36 -3.16 11.92
C ASP A 323 -12.11 -1.66 12.12
N THR A 324 -12.20 -0.87 11.03
CA THR A 324 -12.11 0.59 11.11
C THR A 324 -13.12 1.18 12.10
N MET A 325 -14.34 0.62 12.17
CA MET A 325 -15.34 1.04 13.14
C MET A 325 -14.89 0.72 14.58
N ALA A 326 -14.32 -0.45 14.82
CA ALA A 326 -13.81 -0.86 16.12
C ALA A 326 -12.65 0.02 16.59
N LEU A 327 -11.72 0.36 15.70
CA LEU A 327 -10.57 1.21 15.99
C LEU A 327 -10.95 2.68 16.27
N HIS A 328 -11.99 3.19 15.62
CA HIS A 328 -12.31 4.63 15.67
C HIS A 328 -13.53 5.00 16.52
N LEU A 329 -14.45 4.09 16.79
CA LEU A 329 -15.62 4.37 17.60
C LEU A 329 -15.35 4.09 19.08
N PRO A 330 -15.97 4.82 20.03
CA PRO A 330 -15.83 4.52 21.47
C PRO A 330 -16.41 3.16 21.80
N ALA A 331 -15.58 2.24 22.29
CA ALA A 331 -15.93 0.85 22.56
C ALA A 331 -17.12 0.71 23.54
N GLU A 332 -17.23 1.60 24.56
CA GLU A 332 -18.30 1.58 25.54
C GLU A 332 -19.70 1.79 24.94
N LYS A 333 -19.78 2.39 23.75
CA LYS A 333 -21.05 2.59 23.03
C LYS A 333 -21.23 1.62 21.89
N PHE A 334 -20.13 1.31 21.21
CA PHE A 334 -20.11 0.47 20.01
C PHE A 334 -20.35 -1.00 20.37
N MET A 335 -19.58 -1.54 21.32
CA MET A 335 -19.65 -2.96 21.69
C MET A 335 -21.01 -3.41 22.21
N PRO A 336 -21.68 -2.70 23.16
CA PRO A 336 -23.00 -3.14 23.63
C PRO A 336 -24.03 -3.18 22.49
N MET A 337 -23.99 -2.22 21.56
CA MET A 337 -24.89 -2.21 20.41
C MET A 337 -24.58 -3.36 19.45
N LEU A 338 -23.32 -3.53 19.05
CA LEU A 338 -22.88 -4.59 18.16
C LEU A 338 -23.19 -5.96 18.75
N PHE A 339 -22.85 -6.17 20.02
CA PHE A 339 -23.00 -7.45 20.66
C PHE A 339 -24.48 -7.86 20.84
N GLN A 340 -25.31 -6.95 21.37
CA GLN A 340 -26.72 -7.27 21.67
C GLN A 340 -27.59 -7.34 20.42
N SER A 341 -27.36 -6.43 19.44
CA SER A 341 -28.26 -6.31 18.30
C SER A 341 -27.83 -7.14 17.10
N TYR A 342 -26.55 -7.53 17.00
CA TYR A 342 -25.99 -8.21 15.84
C TYR A 342 -25.30 -9.54 16.19
N ILE A 343 -24.31 -9.55 17.08
CA ILE A 343 -23.52 -10.75 17.35
C ILE A 343 -24.39 -11.81 18.02
N THR A 344 -25.09 -11.49 19.11
CA THR A 344 -25.94 -12.47 19.85
C THR A 344 -27.01 -13.11 18.97
N PRO A 345 -27.77 -12.36 18.14
CA PRO A 345 -28.69 -12.96 17.20
C PRO A 345 -28.02 -13.87 16.16
N SER A 346 -26.84 -13.44 15.67
CA SER A 346 -26.13 -14.20 14.65
C SER A 346 -25.60 -15.54 15.16
N ILE A 347 -24.90 -15.56 16.30
CA ILE A 347 -24.33 -16.79 16.88
C ILE A 347 -25.41 -17.81 17.34
N THR A 348 -26.61 -17.34 17.59
CA THR A 348 -27.76 -18.21 17.97
C THR A 348 -28.63 -18.59 16.78
N SER A 349 -28.31 -18.16 15.58
CA SER A 349 -29.10 -18.43 14.37
C SER A 349 -29.07 -19.90 13.97
N ALA A 350 -30.17 -20.38 13.37
CA ALA A 350 -30.21 -21.69 12.75
C ALA A 350 -29.30 -21.81 11.52
N GLU A 351 -29.00 -20.69 10.84
CA GLU A 351 -28.21 -20.64 9.62
C GLU A 351 -26.70 -20.56 9.95
N ALA A 352 -25.92 -21.50 9.42
CA ALA A 352 -24.50 -21.61 9.69
C ALA A 352 -23.71 -20.35 9.23
N LEU A 353 -24.08 -19.77 8.08
CA LEU A 353 -23.44 -18.55 7.56
C LEU A 353 -23.62 -17.35 8.49
N GLN A 354 -24.77 -17.24 9.15
CA GLN A 354 -24.99 -16.19 10.15
C GLN A 354 -24.19 -16.45 11.43
N ARG A 355 -24.10 -17.70 11.91
CA ARG A 355 -23.24 -18.02 13.05
C ARG A 355 -21.77 -17.74 12.76
N LYS A 356 -21.30 -18.09 11.54
CA LYS A 356 -19.98 -17.72 11.04
C LYS A 356 -19.79 -16.20 11.11
N ALA A 357 -20.70 -15.40 10.54
CA ALA A 357 -20.59 -13.95 10.51
C ALA A 357 -20.51 -13.33 11.92
N GLY A 358 -21.29 -13.85 12.86
CA GLY A 358 -21.25 -13.40 14.26
C GLY A 358 -19.90 -13.66 14.93
N LEU A 359 -19.30 -14.83 14.71
CA LEU A 359 -17.96 -15.18 15.23
C LEU A 359 -16.87 -14.36 14.54
N THR A 360 -16.95 -14.20 13.21
CA THR A 360 -16.02 -13.38 12.44
C THR A 360 -16.08 -11.91 12.87
N ALA A 361 -17.27 -11.36 13.05
CA ALA A 361 -17.42 -9.99 13.55
C ALA A 361 -16.82 -9.82 14.96
N LEU A 362 -17.03 -10.81 15.84
CA LEU A 362 -16.44 -10.79 17.18
C LEU A 362 -14.91 -10.87 17.16
N ALA A 363 -14.34 -11.61 16.22
CA ALA A 363 -12.91 -11.70 15.99
C ALA A 363 -12.32 -10.37 15.53
N ILE A 364 -12.92 -9.77 14.50
CA ILE A 364 -12.43 -8.52 13.87
C ILE A 364 -12.39 -7.37 14.88
N VAL A 365 -13.38 -7.24 15.75
CA VAL A 365 -13.43 -6.13 16.71
C VAL A 365 -12.52 -6.32 17.92
N ALA A 366 -11.85 -7.46 18.05
CA ALA A 366 -11.01 -7.79 19.20
C ALA A 366 -9.85 -6.80 19.37
N GLU A 367 -9.21 -6.37 18.30
CA GLU A 367 -8.13 -5.38 18.32
C GLU A 367 -8.64 -4.02 18.82
N GLY A 368 -9.52 -3.40 18.05
CA GLY A 368 -9.96 -2.02 18.31
C GLY A 368 -10.77 -1.86 19.61
N CYS A 369 -11.37 -2.93 20.11
CA CYS A 369 -12.17 -2.93 21.34
C CYS A 369 -11.53 -3.74 22.48
N CYS A 370 -10.24 -4.08 22.40
CA CYS A 370 -9.57 -5.01 23.31
C CYS A 370 -9.72 -4.65 24.79
N GLU A 371 -9.50 -3.41 25.18
CA GLU A 371 -9.61 -2.97 26.59
C GLU A 371 -11.01 -3.21 27.17
N TYR A 372 -12.04 -2.83 26.40
CA TYR A 372 -13.43 -3.02 26.83
C TYR A 372 -13.80 -4.50 26.91
N MET A 373 -13.40 -5.29 25.93
CA MET A 373 -13.69 -6.73 25.88
C MET A 373 -12.95 -7.50 26.97
N LEU A 374 -11.69 -7.18 27.24
CA LEU A 374 -10.92 -7.74 28.36
C LEU A 374 -11.60 -7.49 29.70
N GLU A 375 -12.00 -6.25 29.97
CA GLU A 375 -12.53 -5.87 31.27
C GLU A 375 -13.96 -6.42 31.50
N HIS A 376 -14.78 -6.52 30.45
CA HIS A 376 -16.21 -6.74 30.61
C HIS A 376 -16.73 -8.04 29.99
N MET A 377 -16.04 -8.65 29.03
CA MET A 377 -16.60 -9.69 28.16
C MET A 377 -15.67 -10.90 27.92
N LEU A 378 -14.44 -10.95 28.47
CA LEU A 378 -13.47 -12.01 28.18
C LEU A 378 -14.03 -13.43 28.33
N ALA A 379 -14.66 -13.74 29.48
CA ALA A 379 -15.19 -15.06 29.71
C ALA A 379 -16.34 -15.43 28.76
N GLU A 380 -17.19 -14.45 28.40
CA GLU A 380 -18.28 -14.65 27.44
C GLU A 380 -17.74 -14.85 26.01
N CYS A 381 -16.74 -14.09 25.59
CA CYS A 381 -16.07 -14.26 24.29
C CYS A 381 -15.44 -15.65 24.17
N LEU A 382 -14.71 -16.10 25.18
CA LEU A 382 -14.13 -17.46 25.23
C LEU A 382 -15.18 -18.56 25.19
N GLN A 383 -16.30 -18.38 25.90
CA GLN A 383 -17.41 -19.33 25.87
C GLN A 383 -18.06 -19.40 24.48
N ILE A 384 -18.25 -18.26 23.81
CA ILE A 384 -18.81 -18.19 22.45
C ILE A 384 -17.87 -18.91 21.48
N ALA A 385 -16.55 -18.63 21.52
CA ALA A 385 -15.58 -19.31 20.69
C ALA A 385 -15.55 -20.83 20.97
N GLY A 386 -15.52 -21.21 22.24
CA GLY A 386 -15.58 -22.62 22.65
C GLY A 386 -16.81 -23.36 22.14
N ASN A 387 -17.98 -22.74 22.19
CA ASN A 387 -19.21 -23.29 21.62
C ASN A 387 -19.12 -23.39 20.09
N GLY A 388 -18.55 -22.38 19.44
CA GLY A 388 -18.34 -22.39 17.99
C GLY A 388 -17.40 -23.51 17.52
N LEU A 389 -16.38 -23.85 18.30
CA LEU A 389 -15.48 -25.00 18.02
C LEU A 389 -16.20 -26.36 18.03
N GLN A 390 -17.35 -26.46 18.69
CA GLN A 390 -18.18 -27.65 18.75
C GLN A 390 -19.35 -27.65 17.76
N ASP A 391 -19.43 -26.60 16.88
CA ASP A 391 -20.49 -26.51 15.89
C ASP A 391 -20.45 -27.66 14.88
N ALA A 392 -21.63 -28.10 14.42
CA ALA A 392 -21.72 -29.14 13.40
C ALA A 392 -21.07 -28.74 12.07
N GLU A 393 -21.13 -27.45 11.73
CA GLU A 393 -20.66 -26.94 10.44
C GLU A 393 -19.20 -26.53 10.48
N PRO A 394 -18.35 -27.02 9.54
CA PRO A 394 -16.91 -26.69 9.50
C PRO A 394 -16.64 -25.19 9.41
N ILE A 395 -17.42 -24.46 8.62
CA ILE A 395 -17.25 -23.01 8.43
C ILE A 395 -17.42 -22.21 9.71
N VAL A 396 -18.26 -22.69 10.63
CA VAL A 396 -18.48 -22.07 11.96
C VAL A 396 -17.32 -22.39 12.88
N ARG A 397 -16.83 -23.65 12.86
CA ARG A 397 -15.63 -24.04 13.63
C ARG A 397 -14.40 -23.23 13.20
N ASN A 398 -14.26 -23.00 11.89
CA ASN A 398 -13.20 -22.19 11.33
C ASN A 398 -13.25 -20.73 11.81
N ALA A 399 -14.44 -20.12 11.80
CA ALA A 399 -14.63 -18.77 12.33
C ALA A 399 -14.36 -18.71 13.85
N ALA A 400 -14.66 -19.77 14.59
CA ALA A 400 -14.35 -19.85 16.02
C ALA A 400 -12.85 -19.96 16.29
N LEU A 401 -12.09 -20.70 15.45
CA LEU A 401 -10.63 -20.75 15.53
C LEU A 401 -10.01 -19.38 15.21
N TYR A 402 -10.53 -18.69 14.20
CA TYR A 402 -10.11 -17.32 13.89
C TYR A 402 -10.36 -16.37 15.06
N ALA A 403 -11.56 -16.43 15.65
CA ALA A 403 -11.87 -15.62 16.83
C ALA A 403 -10.95 -15.94 18.02
N LEU A 404 -10.64 -17.21 18.25
CA LEU A 404 -9.72 -17.62 19.31
C LEU A 404 -8.30 -17.10 19.06
N GLY A 405 -7.82 -17.11 17.80
CA GLY A 405 -6.54 -16.54 17.43
C GLY A 405 -6.47 -15.04 17.71
N GLN A 406 -7.48 -14.29 17.27
CA GLN A 406 -7.57 -12.84 17.53
C GLN A 406 -7.65 -12.53 19.04
N PHE A 407 -8.37 -13.35 19.82
CA PHE A 407 -8.38 -13.19 21.28
C PHE A 407 -7.02 -13.51 21.90
N ALA A 408 -6.32 -14.52 21.38
CA ALA A 408 -4.99 -14.87 21.85
C ALA A 408 -3.97 -13.74 21.59
N GLU A 409 -4.11 -13.06 20.49
CA GLU A 409 -3.25 -11.92 20.11
C GLU A 409 -3.54 -10.67 20.93
N HIS A 410 -4.80 -10.27 21.02
CA HIS A 410 -5.18 -8.96 21.56
C HIS A 410 -5.58 -8.97 23.05
N PHE A 411 -5.92 -10.12 23.65
CA PHE A 411 -6.40 -10.18 25.04
C PHE A 411 -5.32 -10.59 26.05
N GLN A 412 -4.06 -10.38 25.69
CA GLN A 412 -2.95 -10.58 26.60
C GLN A 412 -2.88 -9.45 27.66
N PRO A 413 -2.41 -9.74 28.89
CA PRO A 413 -2.06 -11.07 29.42
C PRO A 413 -3.27 -11.86 30.00
N GLY A 414 -4.47 -11.29 30.00
CA GLY A 414 -5.64 -11.86 30.67
C GLY A 414 -6.05 -13.23 30.14
N ILE A 415 -5.94 -13.48 28.83
CA ILE A 415 -6.31 -14.76 28.22
C ILE A 415 -5.40 -15.92 28.67
N SER A 416 -4.15 -15.64 29.06
CA SER A 416 -3.21 -16.66 29.55
C SER A 416 -3.70 -17.41 30.79
N ASP A 417 -4.64 -16.86 31.58
CA ASP A 417 -5.23 -17.51 32.73
C ASP A 417 -6.14 -18.68 32.35
N TYR A 418 -6.59 -18.72 31.08
CA TYR A 418 -7.45 -19.79 30.53
C TYR A 418 -6.64 -20.87 29.79
N SER A 419 -5.32 -20.93 29.96
CA SER A 419 -4.44 -21.90 29.31
C SER A 419 -4.84 -23.36 29.52
N ASN A 420 -5.36 -23.71 30.70
CA ASN A 420 -5.83 -25.04 31.03
C ASN A 420 -7.04 -25.46 30.17
N GLU A 421 -7.79 -24.54 29.65
CA GLU A 421 -8.99 -24.78 28.83
C GLU A 421 -8.67 -24.71 27.33
N ILE A 422 -7.81 -23.77 26.90
CA ILE A 422 -7.54 -23.49 25.51
C ILE A 422 -6.52 -24.45 24.89
N LEU A 423 -5.35 -24.66 25.53
CA LEU A 423 -4.28 -25.50 24.97
C LEU A 423 -4.70 -26.95 24.69
N PRO A 424 -5.43 -27.66 25.57
CA PRO A 424 -5.87 -29.02 25.26
C PRO A 424 -6.77 -29.08 24.03
N VAL A 425 -7.62 -28.06 23.80
CA VAL A 425 -8.50 -27.99 22.64
C VAL A 425 -7.67 -27.76 21.33
N LEU A 426 -6.72 -26.85 21.36
CA LEU A 426 -5.83 -26.61 20.21
C LEU A 426 -4.98 -27.84 19.89
N CYS A 427 -4.41 -28.49 20.92
CA CYS A 427 -3.66 -29.72 20.76
C CYS A 427 -4.51 -30.88 20.18
N GLN A 428 -5.78 -30.97 20.59
CA GLN A 428 -6.70 -31.96 20.03
C GLN A 428 -6.97 -31.65 18.54
N LYS A 429 -7.22 -30.38 18.19
CA LYS A 429 -7.47 -29.94 16.81
C LYS A 429 -6.29 -30.23 15.89
N ILE A 430 -5.07 -29.94 16.29
CA ILE A 430 -3.86 -30.30 15.55
C ILE A 430 -3.83 -31.80 15.26
N SER A 431 -4.19 -32.64 16.24
CA SER A 431 -4.19 -34.10 16.08
C SER A 431 -5.32 -34.59 15.14
N GLU A 432 -6.49 -33.92 15.16
CA GLU A 432 -7.65 -34.26 14.31
C GLU A 432 -7.37 -33.87 12.83
N GLU A 433 -6.67 -32.76 12.61
CA GLU A 433 -6.43 -32.19 11.29
C GLU A 433 -5.07 -32.57 10.68
N MET A 434 -4.30 -33.41 11.35
CA MET A 434 -3.02 -33.92 10.86
C MET A 434 -3.21 -34.63 9.51
N GLY A 435 -2.67 -34.03 8.45
CA GLY A 435 -2.79 -34.55 7.09
C GLY A 435 -3.96 -33.99 6.28
N SER A 436 -4.73 -33.03 6.81
CA SER A 436 -5.67 -32.26 6.02
C SER A 436 -4.99 -31.01 5.45
N GLU A 437 -5.43 -30.60 4.26
CA GLU A 437 -5.02 -29.32 3.63
C GLU A 437 -6.15 -28.30 3.76
N SER A 438 -6.69 -28.13 4.96
CA SER A 438 -7.81 -27.23 5.18
C SER A 438 -7.35 -25.90 5.80
N SER A 439 -8.05 -24.83 5.48
CA SER A 439 -7.89 -23.50 6.11
C SER A 439 -8.04 -23.52 7.63
N SER A 440 -8.75 -24.53 8.15
CA SER A 440 -8.86 -24.83 9.57
C SER A 440 -7.50 -25.13 10.22
N LEU A 441 -6.60 -25.80 9.50
CA LEU A 441 -5.25 -26.09 9.99
C LEU A 441 -4.45 -24.82 10.22
N THR A 442 -4.42 -23.91 9.25
CA THR A 442 -3.72 -22.61 9.34
C THR A 442 -4.23 -21.81 10.54
N ARG A 443 -5.55 -21.74 10.73
CA ARG A 443 -6.16 -21.01 11.86
C ARG A 443 -5.89 -21.66 13.22
N THR A 444 -5.81 -22.99 13.25
CA THR A 444 -5.45 -23.71 14.49
C THR A 444 -4.03 -23.39 14.91
N TYR A 445 -3.09 -23.38 13.94
CA TYR A 445 -1.70 -23.02 14.22
C TYR A 445 -1.53 -21.55 14.55
N TYR A 446 -2.19 -20.65 13.85
CA TYR A 446 -2.23 -19.23 14.18
C TYR A 446 -2.71 -19.00 15.64
N ALA A 447 -3.81 -19.62 16.01
CA ALA A 447 -4.32 -19.51 17.39
C ALA A 447 -3.32 -20.07 18.42
N LEU A 448 -2.61 -21.18 18.08
CA LEU A 448 -1.61 -21.76 18.96
C LEU A 448 -0.40 -20.83 19.12
N GLU A 449 0.13 -20.30 18.02
CA GLU A 449 1.30 -19.42 18.00
C GLU A 449 1.03 -18.14 18.78
N SER A 450 -0.05 -17.42 18.46
CA SER A 450 -0.45 -16.20 19.15
C SER A 450 -0.71 -16.43 20.65
N PHE A 451 -1.24 -17.61 21.00
CA PHE A 451 -1.45 -17.96 22.39
C PHE A 451 -0.14 -18.26 23.14
N CYS A 452 0.78 -19.00 22.48
CA CYS A 452 2.06 -19.37 23.07
C CYS A 452 2.98 -18.16 23.30
N GLU A 453 3.01 -17.20 22.36
CA GLU A 453 3.94 -16.06 22.41
C GLU A 453 3.98 -15.32 23.73
N ASN A 454 2.85 -15.24 24.42
CA ASN A 454 2.66 -14.45 25.61
C ASN A 454 2.48 -15.28 26.91
N MET A 455 2.66 -16.59 26.86
CA MET A 455 2.47 -17.47 28.01
C MET A 455 3.62 -17.44 29.03
N GLY A 456 4.85 -17.19 28.56
CA GLY A 456 6.02 -17.31 29.40
C GLY A 456 6.09 -18.66 30.15
N ASP A 457 6.44 -18.66 31.42
CA ASP A 457 6.58 -19.90 32.24
C ASP A 457 5.30 -20.76 32.33
N LYS A 458 4.12 -20.20 32.04
CA LYS A 458 2.85 -20.96 32.04
C LYS A 458 2.81 -22.05 30.96
N ILE A 459 3.65 -21.99 29.92
CA ILE A 459 3.73 -23.02 28.88
C ILE A 459 4.41 -24.31 29.35
N VAL A 460 5.29 -24.24 30.38
CA VAL A 460 6.15 -25.34 30.80
C VAL A 460 5.42 -26.67 31.03
N PRO A 461 4.24 -26.71 31.71
CA PRO A 461 3.51 -27.97 31.91
C PRO A 461 3.04 -28.64 30.61
N TYR A 462 2.89 -27.89 29.52
CA TYR A 462 2.36 -28.37 28.26
C TYR A 462 3.45 -28.75 27.25
N LEU A 463 4.72 -28.39 27.51
CA LEU A 463 5.83 -28.62 26.58
C LEU A 463 5.98 -30.07 26.10
N PRO A 464 5.86 -31.12 26.96
CA PRO A 464 6.03 -32.47 26.50
C PRO A 464 5.01 -32.85 25.41
N ASP A 465 3.74 -32.52 25.59
CA ASP A 465 2.68 -32.84 24.66
C ASP A 465 2.74 -31.97 23.38
N LEU A 466 2.97 -30.65 23.55
CA LEU A 466 3.13 -29.75 22.42
C LEU A 466 4.30 -30.13 21.50
N VAL A 467 5.49 -30.30 22.08
CA VAL A 467 6.70 -30.64 21.30
C VAL A 467 6.53 -32.01 20.61
N GLU A 468 5.97 -33.03 21.29
CA GLU A 468 5.73 -34.33 20.68
C GLU A 468 4.82 -34.19 19.46
N LYS A 469 3.68 -33.51 19.57
CA LYS A 469 2.72 -33.32 18.48
C LYS A 469 3.30 -32.53 17.32
N LEU A 470 3.96 -31.40 17.61
CA LEU A 470 4.58 -30.56 16.56
C LEU A 470 5.69 -31.31 15.82
N VAL A 471 6.56 -32.03 16.53
CA VAL A 471 7.61 -32.86 15.92
C VAL A 471 7.03 -33.99 15.09
N VAL A 472 5.96 -34.64 15.55
CA VAL A 472 5.27 -35.68 14.77
C VAL A 472 4.66 -35.10 13.51
N THR A 473 3.98 -33.96 13.58
CA THR A 473 3.38 -33.30 12.41
C THR A 473 4.47 -32.89 11.41
N MET A 474 5.52 -32.23 11.88
CA MET A 474 6.68 -31.84 11.06
C MET A 474 7.30 -33.05 10.31
N ALA A 475 7.40 -34.22 10.98
CA ALA A 475 8.03 -35.40 10.44
C ALA A 475 7.11 -36.21 9.51
N THR A 476 5.81 -36.24 9.77
CA THR A 476 4.87 -37.20 9.16
C THR A 476 3.74 -36.61 8.36
N SER A 477 3.47 -35.29 8.45
CA SER A 477 2.42 -34.66 7.66
C SER A 477 2.68 -34.84 6.16
N PRO A 478 1.68 -35.29 5.39
CA PRO A 478 1.78 -35.33 3.92
C PRO A 478 1.77 -33.93 3.30
N SER A 479 1.15 -32.96 3.96
CA SER A 479 1.08 -31.57 3.52
C SER A 479 2.38 -30.81 3.83
N ILE A 480 2.94 -30.16 2.82
CA ILE A 480 4.10 -29.27 2.95
C ILE A 480 3.73 -28.10 3.87
N HIS A 481 2.56 -27.49 3.63
CA HIS A 481 2.03 -26.40 4.46
C HIS A 481 1.86 -26.82 5.93
N GLY A 482 1.33 -28.01 6.20
CA GLY A 482 1.22 -28.51 7.56
C GLY A 482 2.58 -28.72 8.27
N ARG A 483 3.64 -29.08 7.52
CA ARG A 483 5.01 -29.14 8.06
C ARG A 483 5.57 -27.75 8.36
N GLU A 484 5.36 -26.81 7.45
CA GLU A 484 5.76 -25.41 7.59
C GLU A 484 5.15 -24.79 8.85
N LEU A 485 3.82 -24.91 9.04
CA LEU A 485 3.12 -24.46 10.21
C LEU A 485 3.64 -25.10 11.52
N ALA A 486 3.94 -26.41 11.49
CA ALA A 486 4.48 -27.09 12.66
C ALA A 486 5.89 -26.62 13.03
N ILE A 487 6.73 -26.26 12.02
CA ILE A 487 8.05 -25.67 12.23
C ILE A 487 7.94 -24.28 12.82
N SER A 488 7.01 -23.43 12.31
CA SER A 488 6.72 -22.10 12.81
C SER A 488 6.27 -22.15 14.28
N ALA A 489 5.27 -22.99 14.58
CA ALA A 489 4.76 -23.16 15.93
C ALA A 489 5.81 -23.64 16.95
N LEU A 490 6.78 -24.48 16.52
CA LEU A 490 7.94 -24.80 17.36
C LEU A 490 8.78 -23.57 17.72
N GLY A 491 8.89 -22.59 16.81
CA GLY A 491 9.51 -21.30 17.07
C GLY A 491 8.74 -20.51 18.15
N ALA A 492 7.42 -20.39 18.03
CA ALA A 492 6.59 -19.70 19.00
C ALA A 492 6.65 -20.36 20.40
N VAL A 493 6.61 -21.70 20.43
CA VAL A 493 6.77 -22.46 21.69
C VAL A 493 8.16 -22.24 22.29
N ALA A 494 9.23 -22.23 21.50
CA ALA A 494 10.59 -21.97 21.96
C ALA A 494 10.74 -20.52 22.47
N ASN A 495 10.11 -19.57 21.79
CA ASN A 495 10.11 -18.17 22.22
C ASN A 495 9.49 -18.00 23.61
N ALA A 496 8.41 -18.68 23.89
CA ALA A 496 7.71 -18.62 25.18
C ALA A 496 8.43 -19.43 26.29
N ALA A 497 8.94 -20.62 25.92
CA ALA A 497 9.53 -21.55 26.88
C ALA A 497 10.96 -21.20 27.30
N GLU A 498 11.69 -20.41 26.49
CA GLU A 498 13.09 -20.06 26.69
C GLU A 498 13.96 -21.29 27.06
N ASP A 499 14.67 -21.27 28.16
CA ASP A 499 15.55 -22.39 28.59
C ASP A 499 14.75 -23.68 28.94
N ALA A 500 13.46 -23.61 29.19
CA ALA A 500 12.65 -24.78 29.49
C ALA A 500 12.50 -25.73 28.27
N ILE A 501 12.75 -25.28 27.04
CA ILE A 501 12.76 -26.12 25.82
C ILE A 501 14.00 -26.99 25.68
N VAL A 502 15.10 -26.69 26.39
CA VAL A 502 16.40 -27.36 26.26
C VAL A 502 16.35 -28.87 26.34
N PRO A 503 15.57 -29.50 27.26
CA PRO A 503 15.43 -30.96 27.32
C PRO A 503 14.97 -31.60 26.00
N PHE A 504 14.23 -30.87 25.18
CA PHE A 504 13.65 -31.33 23.90
C PHE A 504 14.51 -30.97 22.69
N LEU A 505 15.54 -30.14 22.88
CA LEU A 505 16.34 -29.56 21.80
C LEU A 505 16.96 -30.63 20.88
N ALA A 506 17.49 -31.72 21.45
CA ALA A 506 18.11 -32.79 20.66
C ALA A 506 17.09 -33.49 19.73
N GLN A 507 15.87 -33.68 20.19
CA GLN A 507 14.77 -34.25 19.39
C GLN A 507 14.38 -33.29 18.27
N ILE A 508 14.15 -32.02 18.57
CA ILE A 508 13.75 -30.97 17.62
C ILE A 508 14.81 -30.83 16.54
N MET A 509 16.08 -30.63 16.94
CA MET A 509 17.19 -30.45 16.00
C MET A 509 17.43 -31.68 15.12
N GLY A 510 17.15 -32.89 15.63
CA GLY A 510 17.27 -34.13 14.84
C GLY A 510 16.34 -34.14 13.61
N HIS A 511 15.17 -33.52 13.74
CA HIS A 511 14.21 -33.39 12.63
C HIS A 511 14.43 -32.13 11.79
N LEU A 512 14.74 -30.98 12.40
CA LEU A 512 15.02 -29.73 11.67
C LEU A 512 16.20 -29.89 10.71
N LYS A 513 17.25 -30.64 11.07
CA LYS A 513 18.42 -30.88 10.21
C LYS A 513 18.06 -31.49 8.84
N VAL A 514 16.97 -32.23 8.75
CA VAL A 514 16.51 -32.79 7.47
C VAL A 514 16.14 -31.66 6.51
N PHE A 515 15.39 -30.66 6.99
CA PHE A 515 14.97 -29.50 6.19
C PHE A 515 16.12 -28.54 5.92
N LEU A 516 16.99 -28.29 6.91
CA LEU A 516 18.16 -27.43 6.75
C LEU A 516 19.17 -27.91 5.70
N THR A 517 19.19 -29.22 5.41
CA THR A 517 20.09 -29.82 4.42
C THR A 517 19.45 -30.08 3.06
N SER A 518 18.13 -29.93 2.92
CA SER A 518 17.38 -29.99 1.67
C SER A 518 17.33 -28.64 0.95
N GLY A 519 16.67 -28.54 -0.20
CA GLY A 519 16.43 -27.28 -0.90
C GLY A 519 16.68 -27.36 -2.40
N GLU A 520 16.39 -28.50 -3.04
CA GLU A 520 16.45 -28.70 -4.50
C GLU A 520 15.14 -28.31 -5.19
N THR A 521 14.02 -28.34 -4.46
CA THR A 521 12.69 -27.94 -4.96
C THR A 521 12.19 -26.69 -4.24
N GLU A 522 11.21 -26.02 -4.82
CA GLU A 522 10.55 -24.82 -4.22
C GLU A 522 9.96 -25.15 -2.85
N ASP A 523 9.26 -26.28 -2.72
CA ASP A 523 8.69 -26.75 -1.46
C ASP A 523 9.74 -27.01 -0.39
N GLU A 524 10.87 -27.63 -0.77
CA GLU A 524 11.99 -27.83 0.14
C GLU A 524 12.66 -26.53 0.53
N LEU A 525 12.70 -25.55 -0.37
CA LEU A 525 13.23 -24.21 -0.11
C LEU A 525 12.35 -23.49 0.93
N ARG A 526 11.02 -23.54 0.81
CA ARG A 526 10.08 -22.99 1.78
C ARG A 526 10.30 -23.60 3.17
N LEU A 527 10.35 -24.92 3.27
CA LEU A 527 10.59 -25.60 4.55
C LEU A 527 11.97 -25.27 5.14
N LYS A 528 12.99 -25.11 4.31
CA LYS A 528 14.33 -24.69 4.74
C LYS A 528 14.32 -23.27 5.28
N THR A 529 13.65 -22.35 4.58
CA THR A 529 13.51 -20.97 5.02
C THR A 529 12.82 -20.89 6.39
N GLN A 530 11.71 -21.61 6.56
CA GLN A 530 11.00 -21.66 7.84
C GLN A 530 11.85 -22.33 8.95
N ALA A 531 12.63 -23.37 8.62
CA ALA A 531 13.51 -24.00 9.58
C ALA A 531 14.68 -23.09 10.01
N ILE A 532 15.20 -22.25 9.12
CA ILE A 532 16.22 -21.24 9.43
C ILE A 532 15.64 -20.17 10.34
N ASP A 533 14.43 -19.70 10.07
CA ASP A 533 13.76 -18.72 10.91
C ASP A 533 13.54 -19.27 12.33
N THR A 534 12.96 -20.46 12.46
CA THR A 534 12.80 -21.16 13.75
C THR A 534 14.15 -21.35 14.47
N LEU A 535 15.21 -21.67 13.75
CA LEU A 535 16.56 -21.79 14.32
C LEU A 535 17.06 -20.43 14.85
N SER A 536 16.69 -19.31 14.23
CA SER A 536 16.99 -17.97 14.70
C SER A 536 16.37 -17.67 16.07
N VAL A 537 15.13 -18.13 16.29
CA VAL A 537 14.44 -18.03 17.56
C VAL A 537 15.16 -18.83 18.64
N PHE A 538 15.55 -20.07 18.36
CA PHE A 538 16.36 -20.88 19.31
C PHE A 538 17.67 -20.19 19.66
N ALA A 539 18.38 -19.62 18.66
CA ALA A 539 19.63 -18.90 18.87
C ALA A 539 19.50 -17.70 19.82
N ARG A 540 18.35 -17.07 19.82
CA ARG A 540 18.05 -15.86 20.62
C ARG A 540 17.57 -16.21 22.04
N LYS A 541 16.78 -17.29 22.19
CA LYS A 541 16.02 -17.58 23.39
C LYS A 541 16.65 -18.59 24.34
N ILE A 542 17.36 -19.58 23.83
CA ILE A 542 18.06 -20.52 24.72
C ILE A 542 19.38 -19.92 25.24
N GLY A 543 19.80 -20.33 26.42
CA GLY A 543 20.98 -19.81 27.08
C GLY A 543 22.25 -19.87 26.22
N LYS A 544 23.08 -18.84 26.29
CA LYS A 544 24.29 -18.67 25.46
C LYS A 544 25.24 -19.88 25.51
N GLU A 545 25.43 -20.47 26.70
CA GLU A 545 26.26 -21.64 26.86
C GLU A 545 25.76 -22.89 26.16
N THR A 546 24.41 -23.03 26.12
CA THR A 546 23.72 -24.14 25.45
C THR A 546 23.80 -24.00 23.93
N PHE A 547 23.65 -22.79 23.40
CA PHE A 547 23.66 -22.54 21.96
C PHE A 547 25.08 -22.43 21.36
N ALA A 548 26.05 -21.96 22.13
CA ALA A 548 27.42 -21.70 21.64
C ALA A 548 28.08 -22.85 20.83
N PRO A 549 27.86 -24.15 21.15
CA PRO A 549 28.40 -25.24 20.33
C PRO A 549 27.83 -25.32 18.92
N MET A 550 26.59 -24.83 18.69
CA MET A 550 25.91 -24.85 17.39
C MET A 550 26.19 -23.60 16.55
N ALA A 551 26.69 -22.54 17.17
CA ALA A 551 26.84 -21.24 16.52
C ALA A 551 27.68 -21.30 15.23
N ALA A 552 28.79 -22.06 15.21
CA ALA A 552 29.65 -22.18 14.03
C ALA A 552 28.95 -22.92 12.88
N GLU A 553 28.15 -23.94 13.19
CA GLU A 553 27.35 -24.67 12.19
C GLU A 553 26.25 -23.76 11.62
N CYS A 554 25.60 -22.94 12.45
CA CYS A 554 24.60 -21.95 12.04
C CYS A 554 25.20 -20.87 11.12
N VAL A 555 26.39 -20.35 11.44
CA VAL A 555 27.09 -19.39 10.56
C VAL A 555 27.42 -20.02 9.21
N ALA A 556 27.96 -21.25 9.19
CA ALA A 556 28.28 -21.94 7.93
C ALA A 556 27.02 -22.20 7.08
N LEU A 557 25.91 -22.58 7.72
CA LEU A 557 24.61 -22.75 7.07
C LEU A 557 24.12 -21.42 6.48
N GLY A 558 24.16 -20.34 7.26
CA GLY A 558 23.74 -19.01 6.80
C GLY A 558 24.54 -18.53 5.61
N MET A 559 25.89 -18.63 5.67
CA MET A 559 26.79 -18.25 4.57
C MET A 559 26.54 -19.04 3.29
N THR A 560 26.20 -20.32 3.42
CA THR A 560 25.85 -21.16 2.26
C THR A 560 24.46 -20.77 1.70
N SER A 561 23.48 -20.51 2.56
CA SER A 561 22.12 -20.18 2.15
C SER A 561 22.01 -18.79 1.51
N LEU A 562 22.91 -17.84 1.85
CA LEU A 562 22.99 -16.52 1.18
C LEU A 562 23.36 -16.59 -0.31
N THR A 563 23.77 -17.74 -0.82
CA THR A 563 24.00 -17.94 -2.25
C THR A 563 22.71 -18.19 -3.04
N ILE A 564 21.60 -18.45 -2.36
CA ILE A 564 20.27 -18.63 -2.94
C ILE A 564 19.68 -17.26 -3.21
N ASP A 565 19.20 -17.06 -4.43
CA ASP A 565 18.58 -15.78 -4.84
C ASP A 565 17.08 -15.81 -4.56
N ASP A 566 16.74 -15.59 -3.30
CA ASP A 566 15.39 -15.58 -2.78
C ASP A 566 15.30 -14.58 -1.63
N PRO A 567 14.36 -13.60 -1.64
CA PRO A 567 14.27 -12.54 -0.62
C PRO A 567 13.91 -13.08 0.76
N ASP A 568 13.02 -14.07 0.87
CA ASP A 568 12.63 -14.67 2.14
C ASP A 568 13.76 -15.46 2.76
N MET A 569 14.52 -16.19 1.95
CA MET A 569 15.73 -16.88 2.41
C MET A 569 16.76 -15.88 2.96
N ARG A 570 17.04 -14.80 2.24
CA ARG A 570 17.99 -13.78 2.69
C ARG A 570 17.55 -13.16 4.02
N ARG A 571 16.29 -12.77 4.13
CA ARG A 571 15.68 -12.21 5.35
C ARG A 571 15.88 -13.13 6.56
N CYS A 572 15.50 -14.40 6.45
CA CYS A 572 15.63 -15.38 7.53
C CYS A 572 17.07 -15.64 7.91
N VAL A 573 17.99 -15.68 6.93
CA VAL A 573 19.42 -15.86 7.19
C VAL A 573 20.02 -14.64 7.92
N TYR A 574 19.65 -13.42 7.54
CA TYR A 574 20.11 -12.22 8.27
C TYR A 574 19.62 -12.24 9.72
N GLY A 575 18.35 -12.64 9.95
CA GLY A 575 17.81 -12.85 11.29
C GLY A 575 18.57 -13.91 12.09
N LEU A 576 18.93 -15.05 11.49
CA LEU A 576 19.74 -16.08 12.13
C LEU A 576 21.13 -15.57 12.50
N LEU A 577 21.84 -14.90 11.59
CA LEU A 577 23.19 -14.37 11.85
C LEU A 577 23.15 -13.28 12.93
N ALA A 578 22.15 -12.42 12.91
CA ALA A 578 21.92 -11.42 13.96
C ALA A 578 21.68 -12.10 15.33
N SER A 579 20.85 -13.16 15.37
CA SER A 579 20.59 -13.92 16.60
C SER A 579 21.84 -14.66 17.12
N VAL A 580 22.64 -15.24 16.24
CA VAL A 580 23.95 -15.83 16.61
C VAL A 580 24.90 -14.80 17.21
N SER A 581 24.84 -13.54 16.75
CA SER A 581 25.66 -12.46 17.32
C SER A 581 25.39 -12.21 18.80
N THR A 582 24.17 -12.49 19.26
CA THR A 582 23.78 -12.36 20.65
C THR A 582 24.42 -13.44 21.54
N SER A 583 24.49 -14.67 21.02
CA SER A 583 25.00 -15.82 21.78
C SER A 583 26.52 -16.01 21.62
N ASN A 584 27.08 -15.88 20.41
CA ASN A 584 28.48 -16.11 20.11
C ASN A 584 29.00 -15.17 19.00
N PRO A 585 29.25 -13.87 19.29
CA PRO A 585 29.71 -12.90 18.28
C PRO A 585 31.09 -13.27 17.70
N ALA A 586 31.91 -14.04 18.40
CA ALA A 586 33.24 -14.45 17.93
C ALA A 586 33.17 -15.35 16.70
N SER A 587 32.13 -16.18 16.57
CA SER A 587 31.93 -17.05 15.40
C SER A 587 31.63 -16.29 14.11
N LEU A 588 31.06 -15.06 14.21
CA LEU A 588 30.73 -14.20 13.08
C LEU A 588 31.90 -13.32 12.63
N THR A 589 32.84 -12.99 13.53
CA THR A 589 33.92 -12.05 13.24
C THR A 589 34.67 -12.35 11.92
N PRO A 590 34.99 -13.61 11.55
CA PRO A 590 35.66 -13.90 10.28
C PRO A 590 34.80 -13.63 9.03
N HIS A 591 33.49 -13.55 9.19
CA HIS A 591 32.53 -13.47 8.09
C HIS A 591 31.84 -12.09 8.00
N ILE A 592 32.09 -11.19 8.94
CA ILE A 592 31.32 -9.94 9.09
C ILE A 592 31.38 -9.04 7.85
N GLU A 593 32.55 -9.00 7.16
CA GLU A 593 32.71 -8.25 5.92
C GLU A 593 31.77 -8.74 4.83
N ALA A 594 31.73 -10.05 4.61
CA ALA A 594 30.86 -10.65 3.59
C ALA A 594 29.37 -10.49 3.94
N ILE A 595 29.03 -10.62 5.23
CA ILE A 595 27.66 -10.44 5.73
C ILE A 595 27.21 -8.97 5.54
N ALA A 596 27.98 -8.02 6.02
CA ALA A 596 27.64 -6.60 5.91
C ALA A 596 27.49 -6.17 4.44
N LYS A 597 28.44 -6.58 3.58
CA LYS A 597 28.36 -6.29 2.14
C LYS A 597 27.07 -6.83 1.52
N ARG A 598 26.70 -8.09 1.81
CA ARG A 598 25.50 -8.71 1.25
C ARG A 598 24.23 -8.02 1.75
N MET A 599 24.19 -7.61 3.02
CA MET A 599 23.07 -6.84 3.59
C MET A 599 22.92 -5.47 2.93
N PHE A 600 24.02 -4.77 2.64
CA PHE A 600 23.96 -3.50 1.92
C PHE A 600 23.50 -3.69 0.46
N GLU A 601 23.96 -4.77 -0.20
CA GLU A 601 23.47 -5.12 -1.54
C GLU A 601 21.95 -5.37 -1.54
N SER A 602 21.39 -6.05 -0.53
CA SER A 602 19.94 -6.24 -0.38
C SER A 602 19.19 -4.91 -0.17
N LEU A 603 19.77 -3.96 0.57
CA LEU A 603 19.16 -2.63 0.73
C LEU A 603 19.16 -1.81 -0.57
N ASP A 604 20.23 -1.89 -1.36
CA ASP A 604 20.35 -1.18 -2.63
C ASP A 604 19.63 -1.92 -3.80
N CYS A 605 19.13 -3.15 -3.58
CA CYS A 605 18.41 -3.93 -4.59
C CYS A 605 17.10 -3.25 -4.99
N THR A 606 16.82 -3.20 -6.28
CA THR A 606 15.59 -2.67 -6.88
C THR A 606 14.68 -3.76 -7.46
N ASP A 607 15.03 -5.03 -7.24
CA ASP A 607 14.19 -6.15 -7.66
C ASP A 607 12.84 -6.11 -6.91
N GLY A 608 11.80 -6.63 -7.54
CA GLY A 608 10.43 -6.56 -7.02
C GLY A 608 9.78 -5.17 -7.09
N MET A 609 10.46 -4.15 -7.62
CA MET A 609 9.88 -2.83 -7.87
C MET A 609 9.26 -2.78 -9.25
N THR A 610 7.95 -2.59 -9.31
CA THR A 610 7.22 -2.30 -10.55
C THR A 610 6.71 -0.88 -10.53
N THR A 611 6.97 -0.13 -11.60
CA THR A 611 6.44 1.22 -11.77
C THR A 611 5.07 1.13 -12.46
N GLU A 612 4.04 1.56 -11.75
CA GLU A 612 2.74 1.79 -12.38
C GLU A 612 2.75 3.16 -13.05
N TYR A 613 2.63 3.15 -14.36
CA TYR A 613 2.51 4.37 -15.14
C TYR A 613 1.05 4.75 -15.28
N LYS A 614 0.71 6.03 -15.06
CA LYS A 614 -0.60 6.56 -15.44
C LYS A 614 -0.88 6.16 -16.88
N ASN A 615 -1.96 5.41 -17.08
CA ASN A 615 -2.33 4.82 -18.37
C ASN A 615 -2.78 5.91 -19.36
N SER A 616 -1.88 6.84 -19.68
CA SER A 616 -2.15 7.96 -20.58
C SER A 616 -2.17 7.54 -22.06
N GLY A 617 -1.85 6.27 -22.37
CA GLY A 617 -1.84 5.77 -23.75
C GLY A 617 -0.93 6.53 -24.72
N VAL A 618 -0.07 7.40 -24.22
CA VAL A 618 0.74 8.33 -25.01
C VAL A 618 2.21 7.96 -24.89
N PRO A 619 2.88 7.55 -25.97
CA PRO A 619 4.30 7.23 -25.92
C PRO A 619 5.13 8.47 -25.56
N LYS A 620 6.08 8.30 -24.65
CA LYS A 620 7.12 9.31 -24.41
C LYS A 620 8.22 9.20 -25.46
N PHE A 621 8.65 10.34 -25.95
CA PHE A 621 9.84 10.44 -26.81
C PHE A 621 11.00 10.98 -25.98
N ASP A 622 12.10 10.23 -25.95
CA ASP A 622 13.33 10.70 -25.33
C ASP A 622 13.96 11.81 -26.18
N LEU A 623 13.73 13.05 -25.80
CA LEU A 623 14.26 14.26 -26.45
C LEU A 623 15.50 14.80 -25.73
N ASP A 624 16.05 14.08 -24.75
CA ASP A 624 17.17 14.55 -23.94
C ASP A 624 18.52 14.30 -24.57
N ASP A 625 19.35 15.35 -24.58
CA ASP A 625 20.74 15.39 -25.09
C ASP A 625 21.77 15.47 -23.93
N SER A 626 21.52 14.85 -22.79
CA SER A 626 22.47 14.88 -21.67
C SER A 626 23.55 13.81 -21.78
N VAL A 627 24.35 13.86 -22.87
CA VAL A 627 25.72 13.31 -22.88
C VAL A 627 26.59 14.22 -23.75
N GLU A 628 27.09 15.29 -23.20
CA GLU A 628 28.36 15.87 -23.64
C GLU A 628 29.31 15.98 -22.43
N GLU A 629 30.40 15.22 -22.52
CA GLU A 629 31.59 15.36 -21.69
C GLU A 629 32.16 16.77 -21.83
N GLY A 630 32.42 17.45 -20.72
CA GLY A 630 33.29 18.61 -20.75
C GLY A 630 33.08 19.65 -19.66
N GLN A 631 33.80 19.48 -18.56
CA GLN A 631 34.41 20.51 -17.70
C GLN A 631 33.53 21.69 -17.24
N GLY A 632 33.16 21.63 -15.96
CA GLY A 632 33.31 22.73 -15.00
C GLY A 632 32.36 23.89 -15.13
N GLU A 633 31.36 23.86 -14.28
CA GLU A 633 31.04 24.93 -13.33
C GLU A 633 29.83 24.43 -12.50
N GLU A 634 30.03 24.41 -11.17
CA GLU A 634 28.97 24.12 -10.22
C GLU A 634 27.89 25.17 -10.34
N SER A 635 26.71 24.81 -10.80
CA SER A 635 25.47 25.55 -10.58
C SER A 635 24.44 24.59 -9.99
N ASP A 636 23.97 24.95 -8.81
CA ASP A 636 22.88 24.31 -8.08
C ASP A 636 21.60 24.32 -8.92
N ASP A 637 21.36 23.25 -9.70
CA ASP A 637 20.08 22.98 -10.35
C ASP A 637 19.60 21.60 -9.90
N GLU A 638 18.96 21.56 -8.72
CA GLU A 638 18.22 20.39 -8.20
C GLU A 638 16.93 20.10 -8.98
N ASP A 639 16.61 20.87 -10.03
CA ASP A 639 15.35 20.75 -10.77
C ASP A 639 15.36 19.79 -11.98
N GLU A 640 16.49 19.14 -12.31
CA GLU A 640 16.58 18.31 -13.53
C GLU A 640 16.04 16.87 -13.38
N VAL A 641 15.77 16.39 -12.18
CA VAL A 641 15.33 15.00 -11.93
C VAL A 641 13.81 14.86 -11.87
N LEU A 642 13.07 15.96 -11.77
CA LEU A 642 11.61 15.94 -11.54
C LEU A 642 10.76 15.57 -12.78
N GLY A 643 11.30 15.60 -13.99
CA GLY A 643 10.51 15.38 -15.22
C GLY A 643 9.99 13.95 -15.44
N ASP A 644 10.59 12.93 -14.81
CA ASP A 644 10.18 11.52 -15.00
C ASP A 644 9.14 11.03 -13.99
N TYR A 645 8.99 11.71 -12.86
CA TYR A 645 8.08 11.29 -11.79
C TYR A 645 6.60 11.67 -12.02
N GLU A 646 6.29 12.65 -12.83
CA GLU A 646 4.89 13.10 -13.08
C GLU A 646 3.99 12.07 -13.78
N ASN A 647 4.54 10.98 -14.36
CA ASN A 647 3.77 9.93 -15.02
C ASN A 647 3.81 8.58 -14.29
N ILE A 648 4.44 8.51 -13.15
CA ILE A 648 4.42 7.34 -12.29
C ILE A 648 3.21 7.49 -11.38
N GLU A 649 2.23 6.59 -11.50
CA GLU A 649 1.05 6.54 -10.63
C GLU A 649 1.42 6.01 -9.25
N GLY A 650 2.40 5.10 -9.22
CA GLY A 650 2.98 4.55 -8.02
C GLY A 650 4.19 3.67 -8.34
N ILE A 651 5.02 3.45 -7.34
CA ILE A 651 6.00 2.37 -7.32
C ILE A 651 5.42 1.31 -6.40
N VAL A 652 5.03 0.17 -6.98
CA VAL A 652 4.62 -1.00 -6.22
C VAL A 652 5.84 -1.86 -5.98
N VAL A 653 6.08 -2.22 -4.73
CA VAL A 653 7.15 -3.14 -4.34
C VAL A 653 6.51 -4.39 -3.78
N GLU A 654 6.93 -5.57 -4.24
CA GLU A 654 6.46 -6.84 -3.71
C GLU A 654 6.75 -6.93 -2.20
N ASN A 655 5.80 -7.45 -1.44
CA ASN A 655 5.86 -7.49 0.03
C ASN A 655 7.12 -8.22 0.54
N SER A 656 7.55 -9.30 -0.09
CA SER A 656 8.74 -10.05 0.27
C SER A 656 10.02 -9.19 0.25
N TYR A 657 10.14 -8.30 -0.73
CA TYR A 657 11.29 -7.36 -0.80
C TYR A 657 11.18 -6.22 0.21
N LEU A 658 9.95 -5.77 0.56
CA LEU A 658 9.75 -4.80 1.64
C LEU A 658 10.13 -5.37 2.99
N GLU A 659 9.73 -6.62 3.26
CA GLU A 659 10.08 -7.34 4.47
C GLU A 659 11.58 -7.62 4.53
N GLU A 660 12.22 -8.03 3.42
CA GLU A 660 13.68 -8.18 3.34
C GLU A 660 14.39 -6.89 3.74
N LYS A 661 13.97 -5.73 3.21
CA LYS A 661 14.60 -4.43 3.57
C LYS A 661 14.42 -4.10 5.05
N GLY A 662 13.21 -4.26 5.57
CA GLY A 662 12.89 -3.99 6.98
C GLY A 662 13.69 -4.88 7.92
N ASP A 663 13.72 -6.19 7.67
CA ASP A 663 14.44 -7.15 8.51
C ASP A 663 15.97 -7.07 8.34
N THR A 664 16.46 -6.67 7.16
CA THR A 664 17.88 -6.35 6.98
C THR A 664 18.30 -5.19 7.87
N LEU A 665 17.53 -4.12 7.94
CA LEU A 665 17.79 -2.98 8.81
C LEU A 665 17.72 -3.37 10.30
N ASN A 666 16.73 -4.19 10.69
CA ASN A 666 16.63 -4.72 12.06
C ASN A 666 17.85 -5.60 12.42
N SER A 667 18.26 -6.47 11.50
CA SER A 667 19.44 -7.34 11.69
C SER A 667 20.73 -6.56 11.75
N LEU A 668 20.90 -5.49 10.98
CA LEU A 668 22.02 -4.55 11.08
C LEU A 668 22.05 -3.86 12.45
N ALA A 669 20.92 -3.45 12.98
CA ALA A 669 20.81 -2.87 14.32
C ALA A 669 21.30 -3.84 15.40
N GLU A 670 20.88 -5.11 15.33
CA GLU A 670 21.36 -6.17 16.26
C GLU A 670 22.87 -6.42 16.15
N LEU A 671 23.37 -6.58 14.92
CA LEU A 671 24.81 -6.80 14.67
C LEU A 671 25.64 -5.63 15.19
N CYS A 672 25.24 -4.39 14.94
CA CYS A 672 25.89 -3.20 15.50
C CYS A 672 25.98 -3.26 17.02
N SER A 673 24.87 -3.61 17.67
CA SER A 673 24.80 -3.64 19.14
C SER A 673 25.63 -4.75 19.77
N ASN A 674 25.64 -5.95 19.16
CA ASN A 674 26.25 -7.15 19.73
C ASN A 674 27.73 -7.30 19.37
N MET A 675 28.13 -6.91 18.16
CA MET A 675 29.50 -7.07 17.68
C MET A 675 30.41 -5.85 17.94
N SER A 676 29.76 -4.70 18.20
CA SER A 676 30.47 -3.48 18.66
C SER A 676 31.78 -3.17 17.88
N VAL A 677 32.97 -3.46 18.45
CA VAL A 677 34.26 -3.14 17.81
C VAL A 677 34.48 -3.89 16.49
N ALA A 678 34.01 -5.14 16.35
CA ALA A 678 34.19 -5.90 15.12
C ALA A 678 33.35 -5.35 13.95
N PHE A 679 32.21 -4.69 14.25
CA PHE A 679 31.36 -4.04 13.27
C PHE A 679 31.73 -2.57 13.01
N ALA A 680 32.64 -1.99 13.80
CA ALA A 680 32.99 -0.58 13.69
C ALA A 680 33.39 -0.09 12.30
N PRO A 681 34.11 -0.87 11.45
CA PRO A 681 34.41 -0.44 10.06
C PRO A 681 33.18 -0.15 9.19
N TYR A 682 32.01 -0.66 9.57
CA TYR A 682 30.76 -0.57 8.79
C TYR A 682 29.74 0.42 9.37
N TYR A 683 30.04 1.12 10.49
CA TYR A 683 29.09 2.05 11.11
C TYR A 683 28.70 3.21 10.21
N GLU A 684 29.65 3.80 9.48
CA GLU A 684 29.37 4.92 8.57
C GLU A 684 28.47 4.49 7.43
N GLU A 685 28.78 3.35 6.81
CA GLU A 685 27.96 2.79 5.73
C GLU A 685 26.57 2.39 6.23
N CYS A 686 26.47 1.72 7.36
CA CYS A 686 25.20 1.33 7.96
C CYS A 686 24.32 2.55 8.25
N PHE A 687 24.90 3.63 8.81
CA PHE A 687 24.18 4.87 9.08
C PHE A 687 23.72 5.55 7.77
N SER A 688 24.60 5.62 6.78
CA SER A 688 24.32 6.23 5.49
C SER A 688 23.23 5.49 4.73
N GLN A 689 23.27 4.15 4.71
CA GLN A 689 22.23 3.32 4.13
C GLN A 689 20.90 3.48 4.86
N SER A 690 20.91 3.42 6.20
CA SER A 690 19.68 3.60 6.98
C SER A 690 19.03 4.96 6.73
N LEU A 691 19.82 6.01 6.55
CA LEU A 691 19.32 7.37 6.31
C LEU A 691 18.50 7.47 5.02
N LYS A 692 18.81 6.67 3.99
CA LYS A 692 18.05 6.64 2.73
C LYS A 692 16.60 6.14 2.90
N PHE A 693 16.33 5.38 3.97
CA PHE A 693 15.05 4.71 4.18
C PHE A 693 14.19 5.34 5.28
N VAL A 694 14.59 6.48 5.83
CA VAL A 694 13.84 7.13 6.92
C VAL A 694 12.49 7.66 6.48
N ASP A 695 12.39 8.13 5.24
CA ASP A 695 11.16 8.64 4.63
C ASP A 695 10.54 7.62 3.64
N TYR A 696 10.90 6.33 3.75
CA TYR A 696 10.39 5.30 2.85
C TYR A 696 8.88 5.09 3.05
N ASN A 697 8.13 4.80 1.97
CA ASN A 697 6.66 4.69 2.03
C ASN A 697 6.17 3.58 2.97
N ALA A 698 6.90 2.45 3.09
CA ALA A 698 6.50 1.33 3.95
C ALA A 698 6.91 1.55 5.42
N PRO A 699 5.98 1.51 6.40
CA PRO A 699 6.26 1.73 7.82
C PRO A 699 7.30 0.75 8.40
N ILE A 700 7.26 -0.52 7.99
CA ILE A 700 8.22 -1.54 8.44
C ILE A 700 9.67 -1.16 8.11
N VAL A 701 9.90 -0.59 6.92
CA VAL A 701 11.23 -0.15 6.48
C VAL A 701 11.66 1.11 7.22
N ARG A 702 10.77 2.11 7.38
CA ARG A 702 11.05 3.34 8.17
C ARG A 702 11.45 3.01 9.60
N ARG A 703 10.68 2.13 10.27
CA ARG A 703 10.97 1.69 11.64
C ARG A 703 12.34 1.02 11.73
N GLY A 704 12.64 0.09 10.81
CA GLY A 704 13.95 -0.56 10.74
C GLY A 704 15.09 0.43 10.56
N ALA A 705 14.92 1.43 9.71
CA ALA A 705 15.93 2.49 9.46
C ALA A 705 16.22 3.32 10.71
N ILE A 706 15.18 3.77 11.42
CA ILE A 706 15.33 4.55 12.67
C ILE A 706 15.99 3.71 13.76
N MET A 707 15.61 2.43 13.87
CA MET A 707 16.23 1.50 14.82
C MET A 707 17.73 1.31 14.50
N ALA A 708 18.08 1.04 13.24
CA ALA A 708 19.46 0.85 12.83
C ALA A 708 20.33 2.09 13.13
N MET A 709 19.85 3.28 12.77
CA MET A 709 20.54 4.55 13.09
C MET A 709 20.75 4.72 14.59
N SER A 710 19.74 4.46 15.40
CA SER A 710 19.80 4.59 16.86
C SER A 710 20.81 3.60 17.46
N HIS A 711 20.81 2.36 16.98
CA HIS A 711 21.73 1.33 17.45
C HIS A 711 23.18 1.59 17.02
N VAL A 712 23.40 2.12 15.82
CA VAL A 712 24.75 2.59 15.41
C VAL A 712 25.27 3.65 16.36
N CYS A 713 24.46 4.67 16.69
CA CYS A 713 24.87 5.71 17.65
C CYS A 713 25.21 5.13 19.03
N CYS A 714 24.39 4.21 19.53
CA CYS A 714 24.62 3.54 20.82
C CYS A 714 25.86 2.65 20.80
N ALA A 715 26.06 1.88 19.73
CA ALA A 715 27.20 0.99 19.55
C ALA A 715 28.51 1.78 19.42
N LEU A 716 28.49 2.86 18.66
CA LEU A 716 29.64 3.78 18.53
C LEU A 716 30.00 4.41 19.86
N HIS A 717 29.03 4.86 20.65
CA HIS A 717 29.26 5.37 21.99
C HIS A 717 29.95 4.32 22.93
N LYS A 718 29.49 3.05 22.85
CA LYS A 718 30.12 1.95 23.61
C LYS A 718 31.54 1.67 23.11
N ALA A 719 31.80 1.69 21.82
CA ALA A 719 33.13 1.49 21.22
C ALA A 719 34.11 2.58 21.64
N ILE A 720 33.70 3.85 21.64
CA ILE A 720 34.49 4.97 22.12
C ILE A 720 34.90 4.77 23.61
N LYS A 721 33.95 4.37 24.45
CA LYS A 721 34.23 4.06 25.87
C LYS A 721 35.19 2.89 26.03
N ALA A 722 35.23 1.95 25.11
CA ALA A 722 36.15 0.82 25.09
C ALA A 722 37.57 1.18 24.54
N GLY A 723 37.79 2.42 24.14
CA GLY A 723 39.11 2.91 23.68
C GLY A 723 39.30 2.88 22.15
N TYR A 724 38.24 2.74 21.37
CA TYR A 724 38.31 2.91 19.93
C TYR A 724 38.58 4.37 19.60
N GLN A 725 39.68 4.66 18.90
CA GLN A 725 40.19 6.03 18.72
C GLN A 725 39.43 6.80 17.63
N ASP A 726 39.30 8.12 17.85
CA ASP A 726 38.88 9.20 16.92
C ASP A 726 37.40 9.36 16.57
N GLU A 727 36.45 8.77 17.25
CA GLU A 727 35.06 8.74 16.73
C GLU A 727 34.06 9.67 17.44
N ASN A 728 34.52 10.53 18.37
CA ASN A 728 33.63 11.56 18.91
C ASN A 728 33.09 12.52 17.84
N ALA A 729 33.87 12.77 16.80
CA ALA A 729 33.43 13.60 15.66
C ALA A 729 32.33 12.90 14.86
N PHE A 730 32.46 11.60 14.59
CA PHE A 730 31.43 10.81 13.91
C PHE A 730 30.17 10.70 14.75
N LEU A 731 30.28 10.41 16.03
CA LEU A 731 29.13 10.36 16.93
C LEU A 731 28.37 11.70 16.96
N GLN A 732 29.12 12.83 17.03
CA GLN A 732 28.51 14.15 16.98
C GLN A 732 27.82 14.41 15.63
N LYS A 733 28.45 14.03 14.52
CA LYS A 733 27.86 14.12 13.17
C LYS A 733 26.55 13.31 13.09
N PHE A 734 26.58 12.05 13.53
CA PHE A 734 25.39 11.18 13.49
C PHE A 734 24.26 11.70 14.38
N LEU A 735 24.55 12.13 15.60
CA LEU A 735 23.56 12.70 16.51
C LEU A 735 22.99 14.03 15.99
N SER A 736 23.82 14.85 15.32
CA SER A 736 23.34 16.12 14.73
C SER A 736 22.34 15.92 13.58
N VAL A 737 22.41 14.80 12.90
CA VAL A 737 21.47 14.41 11.85
C VAL A 737 20.26 13.67 12.45
N SER A 738 20.50 12.65 13.30
CA SER A 738 19.45 11.78 13.81
C SER A 738 18.45 12.48 14.72
N LEU A 739 18.92 13.35 15.64
CA LEU A 739 18.03 13.95 16.65
C LEU A 739 16.98 14.91 16.07
N PRO A 740 17.31 15.84 15.14
CA PRO A 740 16.31 16.66 14.47
C PRO A 740 15.34 15.81 13.66
N LEU A 741 15.85 14.84 12.90
CA LEU A 741 15.07 13.95 12.05
C LEU A 741 14.05 13.13 12.86
N ILE A 742 14.49 12.45 13.92
CA ILE A 742 13.59 11.69 14.80
C ILE A 742 12.54 12.62 15.44
N TYR A 743 12.94 13.84 15.85
CA TYR A 743 12.00 14.81 16.40
C TYR A 743 10.94 15.22 15.38
N ASP A 744 11.32 15.46 14.13
CA ASP A 744 10.39 15.86 13.06
C ASP A 744 9.45 14.69 12.68
N ILE A 745 9.96 13.45 12.64
CA ILE A 745 9.16 12.25 12.41
C ILE A 745 8.13 12.07 13.54
N ILE A 746 8.53 12.09 14.80
CA ILE A 746 7.62 11.96 15.97
C ILE A 746 6.53 13.04 15.93
N LYS A 747 6.84 14.23 15.41
CA LYS A 747 5.90 15.34 15.34
C LYS A 747 4.97 15.25 14.12
N GLY A 748 5.44 14.71 13.00
CA GLY A 748 4.75 14.63 11.71
C GLY A 748 4.02 13.31 11.48
N ASP A 749 4.52 12.21 12.03
CA ASP A 749 3.95 10.89 11.79
C ASP A 749 2.66 10.69 12.60
N LYS A 750 1.58 10.35 11.89
CA LYS A 750 0.26 10.08 12.48
C LYS A 750 0.13 8.59 12.88
N GLU A 751 1.04 7.75 12.45
CA GLU A 751 1.06 6.33 12.77
C GLU A 751 1.77 6.11 14.11
N ARG A 752 1.06 5.53 15.08
CA ARG A 752 1.56 5.33 16.46
C ARG A 752 2.67 4.28 16.60
N GLU A 753 3.04 3.60 15.52
CA GLU A 753 4.01 2.49 15.54
C GLU A 753 5.49 2.91 15.36
N ILE A 754 5.77 4.16 15.08
CA ILE A 754 7.11 4.72 15.00
C ILE A 754 7.38 5.58 16.24
#